data_14d044ef7cf0769d3bd2fd0f8d079437
#
_entry.id   14d044ef7cf0769d3bd2fd0f8d079437
#
_cell.length_a   1.000
_cell.length_b   1.000
_cell.length_c   1.000
_cell.angle_alpha   90.00
_cell.angle_beta   90.00
_cell.angle_gamma   90.00
#
_symmetry.space_group_name_H-M   'P 1'
#
loop_
_entity.id
_entity.type
_entity.pdbx_description
1 polymer ?
#
loop_
_entity_poly.entity_id
_entity_poly.type
_entity_poly.pdbx_seq_one_letter_code
_entity_poly.pdbx_strand_id
1 'polypeptide(L)'
;MYAERNAEEVIRQFESSRERGLSAAVAEERLGGYGLNKLEEQKKKGVFALFMEQLNDPLIYILMAAIAISLFLGEAGDAAIIAAVILLNSIVGVIQEDKARKAIEALQQLSSPKALVLREGRACEIESAKLVPGDIVFLEAGRQVPADLRLIESVNLKIEESALTGESVPVDKTSEKLPPGEKSIGDKVNMAYMSTTVSYGRGVGIVTGTGMATEIGKIAGLIDAGGGEMTPLQRRLADLGKLLSVLAIGVCVFLFVVAVLQKRDVGDMLLTAISLAVAAVPEGLAAIVTIVLALSVSRMVKVGTIVRRLPSVETLGAVNTVCSDKTGTLTQNRMTVKECYVDGQLVEEKALDSEKNALFLEACTLCNDAAIDGNRLGDPTELALLDLAREHGFEKKKLEAKLPRIDERAFDSDRKRMTTVHRRAGGADTEKIAYIKGAADEMIAMCTSVSMHGREVAFSAKAKREAREAVEEMANRAYRVLAVAAKHKGDLKDEKNMVFLGLVGMIDPPRKEAKGAVESFQGAHVDTVMITGDHVDTAFAIARDLGIAKSREECMTGAEIEAMDGETFRKKAEGIRVFARVSPEHKVRIVEALKAGGKIVAMTGDGVNDAPSLKAADVGIAMGKEGTDVARGAADLVLTDDNFATIEKAMKEGRGIYENIRKTILFLLSSNFGEIITMLAAVLVGFPSPLKASHILWINLITDSLPALALGMDKNDGEALMKEKPRKSSDSLFAHGGLSCTVCYGVVIGLISLLAFLTVPYGELLRQHLPVTLQNLEKILRLAPVLNRAQTHAFTVLGMSQLVHAVGMRDTNKSVFGMNHLENRYMIVAWGAGLALQALVTEIPYFIGLFGTSRLSLSEWGVLGALSCVPLVIHELLVLSETLLKKAGAEESEDADKGQGHQDEGRKPGEAAGAL
;
A
#
# COMPACT_ATOMS: atom_id res chain seq x y z
N MET A 1 -8.69 33.21 24.82
CA MET A 1 -7.48 33.82 25.48
C MET A 1 -6.54 34.42 24.44
N TYR A 2 -5.92 33.67 23.50
CA TYR A 2 -5.02 34.26 22.47
C TYR A 2 -5.77 34.97 21.33
N ALA A 3 -6.96 34.51 20.94
CA ALA A 3 -7.78 35.11 19.92
C ALA A 3 -8.20 36.58 20.22
N GLU A 4 -8.31 36.91 21.50
CA GLU A 4 -8.72 38.25 22.00
C GLU A 4 -7.54 39.20 22.19
N ARG A 5 -6.31 38.76 21.94
CA ARG A 5 -5.10 39.56 22.04
C ARG A 5 -4.58 39.97 20.69
N ASN A 6 -3.93 41.13 20.64
CA ASN A 6 -3.22 41.54 19.43
C ASN A 6 -2.05 40.58 19.16
N ALA A 7 -1.74 40.31 17.90
CA ALA A 7 -0.65 39.43 17.49
C ALA A 7 0.69 39.82 18.13
N GLU A 8 1.01 41.13 18.21
CA GLU A 8 2.24 41.64 18.81
C GLU A 8 2.29 41.39 20.35
N GLU A 9 1.15 41.39 21.06
CA GLU A 9 1.09 41.05 22.46
C GLU A 9 1.40 39.57 22.70
N VAL A 10 0.93 38.69 21.80
CA VAL A 10 1.18 37.25 21.86
C VAL A 10 2.65 36.94 21.55
N ILE A 11 3.25 37.63 20.57
CA ILE A 11 4.67 37.52 20.24
C ILE A 11 5.53 37.87 21.45
N ARG A 12 5.23 39.01 22.11
CA ARG A 12 5.96 39.43 23.32
C ARG A 12 5.77 38.46 24.48
N GLN A 13 4.58 37.92 24.65
CA GLN A 13 4.30 36.96 25.73
C GLN A 13 5.17 35.68 25.59
N PHE A 14 5.44 35.25 24.36
CA PHE A 14 6.31 34.12 24.09
C PHE A 14 7.77 34.52 23.86
N GLU A 15 8.16 35.78 24.16
CA GLU A 15 9.52 36.30 24.01
C GLU A 15 10.11 35.96 22.60
N SER A 16 9.26 36.03 21.58
CA SER A 16 9.62 35.78 20.19
C SER A 16 9.76 37.06 19.39
N SER A 17 10.21 36.99 18.15
CA SER A 17 10.35 38.14 17.25
C SER A 17 9.72 37.82 15.90
N ARG A 18 8.93 38.75 15.36
CA ARG A 18 8.33 38.63 14.02
C ARG A 18 9.39 38.51 12.93
N GLU A 19 10.53 39.20 13.08
CA GLU A 19 11.59 39.25 12.06
C GLU A 19 12.65 38.18 12.23
N ARG A 20 12.89 37.72 13.47
CA ARG A 20 13.98 36.78 13.77
C ARG A 20 13.51 35.43 14.25
N GLY A 21 12.26 35.31 14.72
CA GLY A 21 11.79 34.11 15.38
C GLY A 21 12.52 33.83 16.68
N LEU A 22 12.52 32.57 17.12
CA LEU A 22 13.30 32.12 18.28
C LEU A 22 14.76 31.85 17.90
N SER A 23 15.68 31.97 18.89
CA SER A 23 17.02 31.46 18.74
C SER A 23 17.06 29.93 18.91
N ALA A 24 18.03 29.25 18.32
CA ALA A 24 18.19 27.81 18.43
C ALA A 24 18.29 27.35 19.89
N ALA A 25 19.05 28.09 20.72
CA ALA A 25 19.22 27.78 22.13
C ALA A 25 17.89 27.84 22.93
N VAL A 26 17.09 28.89 22.73
CA VAL A 26 15.77 29.03 23.38
C VAL A 26 14.78 27.97 22.92
N ALA A 27 14.82 27.62 21.60
CA ALA A 27 13.98 26.56 21.08
C ALA A 27 14.33 25.19 21.68
N GLU A 28 15.61 24.91 21.89
CA GLU A 28 16.07 23.66 22.51
C GLU A 28 15.73 23.59 24.02
N GLU A 29 15.89 24.69 24.75
CA GLU A 29 15.46 24.81 26.15
C GLU A 29 13.96 24.58 26.30
N ARG A 30 13.15 25.22 25.43
CA ARG A 30 11.69 25.02 25.41
C ARG A 30 11.28 23.62 25.06
N LEU A 31 11.99 22.99 24.11
CA LEU A 31 11.76 21.59 23.76
C LEU A 31 12.00 20.66 24.97
N GLY A 32 13.01 20.95 25.81
CA GLY A 32 13.24 20.23 27.05
C GLY A 32 12.13 20.44 28.10
N GLY A 33 11.51 21.63 28.15
CA GLY A 33 10.44 21.96 29.09
C GLY A 33 9.05 21.52 28.65
N TYR A 34 8.68 21.77 27.40
CA TYR A 34 7.34 21.47 26.85
C TYR A 34 7.24 20.05 26.27
N GLY A 35 8.37 19.39 25.96
CA GLY A 35 8.42 18.09 25.28
C GLY A 35 8.18 18.20 23.77
N LEU A 36 8.08 17.05 23.12
CA LEU A 36 7.82 16.96 21.68
C LEU A 36 6.37 17.34 21.35
N ASN A 37 6.18 18.05 20.24
CA ASN A 37 4.87 18.35 19.67
C ASN A 37 4.26 17.09 19.03
N LYS A 38 3.84 16.17 19.89
CA LYS A 38 3.16 14.91 19.52
C LYS A 38 2.00 14.71 20.47
N LEU A 39 0.92 14.13 19.95
CA LEU A 39 -0.14 13.60 20.81
C LEU A 39 0.44 12.43 21.61
N GLU A 40 0.07 12.32 22.89
CA GLU A 40 0.49 11.15 23.67
C GLU A 40 -0.04 9.88 23.00
N GLU A 41 0.88 9.07 22.55
CA GLU A 41 0.57 7.68 22.19
C GLU A 41 0.13 6.97 23.48
N GLN A 42 -0.78 6.00 23.36
CA GLN A 42 -1.17 5.16 24.51
C GLN A 42 0.06 4.74 25.28
N LYS A 43 0.00 4.82 26.61
CA LYS A 43 1.07 4.36 27.49
C LYS A 43 1.50 2.96 27.02
N LYS A 44 2.74 2.85 26.58
CA LYS A 44 3.29 1.59 26.08
C LYS A 44 3.07 0.54 27.16
N LYS A 45 2.33 -0.50 26.83
CA LYS A 45 2.16 -1.64 27.72
C LYS A 45 3.55 -2.19 28.05
N GLY A 46 3.89 -2.21 29.33
CA GLY A 46 5.16 -2.80 29.80
C GLY A 46 5.21 -4.29 29.46
N VAL A 47 6.41 -4.85 29.40
CA VAL A 47 6.63 -6.30 29.13
C VAL A 47 5.78 -7.18 30.07
N PHE A 48 5.61 -6.78 31.32
CA PHE A 48 4.78 -7.51 32.28
C PHE A 48 3.29 -7.44 31.94
N ALA A 49 2.80 -6.31 31.44
CA ALA A 49 1.40 -6.18 31.03
C ALA A 49 1.11 -7.04 29.79
N LEU A 50 2.04 -7.08 28.83
CA LEU A 50 1.98 -7.99 27.67
C LEU A 50 1.98 -9.45 28.10
N PHE A 51 2.80 -9.80 29.08
CA PHE A 51 2.84 -11.15 29.62
C PHE A 51 1.50 -11.55 30.27
N MET A 52 0.90 -10.66 31.06
CA MET A 52 -0.42 -10.89 31.65
C MET A 52 -1.53 -10.98 30.59
N GLU A 53 -1.41 -10.22 29.50
CA GLU A 53 -2.34 -10.28 28.38
C GLU A 53 -2.24 -11.61 27.63
N GLN A 54 -1.02 -12.15 27.46
CA GLN A 54 -0.82 -13.49 26.90
C GLN A 54 -1.45 -14.58 27.77
N LEU A 55 -1.43 -14.44 29.10
CA LEU A 55 -2.08 -15.37 30.02
C LEU A 55 -3.63 -15.26 30.01
N ASN A 56 -4.18 -14.17 29.48
CA ASN A 56 -5.63 -13.95 29.39
C ASN A 56 -6.21 -14.53 28.08
N ASP A 57 -5.81 -15.74 27.73
CA ASP A 57 -6.29 -16.49 26.58
C ASP A 57 -7.19 -17.66 27.04
N PRO A 58 -8.36 -17.90 26.41
CA PRO A 58 -9.23 -19.02 26.72
C PRO A 58 -8.54 -20.39 26.73
N LEU A 59 -7.55 -20.58 25.86
CA LEU A 59 -6.77 -21.83 25.80
C LEU A 59 -5.87 -22.01 26.99
N ILE A 60 -5.24 -20.93 27.47
CA ILE A 60 -4.41 -20.98 28.68
C ILE A 60 -5.26 -21.30 29.90
N TYR A 61 -6.51 -20.85 29.94
CA TYR A 61 -7.43 -21.28 31.02
C TYR A 61 -7.73 -22.77 30.97
N ILE A 62 -7.88 -23.36 29.79
CA ILE A 62 -8.04 -24.82 29.65
C ILE A 62 -6.78 -25.54 30.15
N LEU A 63 -5.59 -25.07 29.80
CA LEU A 63 -4.32 -25.61 30.26
C LEU A 63 -4.13 -25.45 31.77
N MET A 64 -4.55 -24.32 32.34
CA MET A 64 -4.56 -24.12 33.79
C MET A 64 -5.50 -25.11 34.51
N ALA A 65 -6.65 -25.38 33.92
CA ALA A 65 -7.56 -26.43 34.40
C ALA A 65 -6.90 -27.81 34.29
N ALA A 66 -6.17 -28.08 33.22
CA ALA A 66 -5.39 -29.31 33.06
C ALA A 66 -4.35 -29.49 34.15
N ILE A 67 -3.58 -28.42 34.48
CA ILE A 67 -2.62 -28.45 35.61
C ILE A 67 -3.31 -28.82 36.91
N ALA A 68 -4.46 -28.18 37.20
CA ALA A 68 -5.21 -28.45 38.43
C ALA A 68 -5.68 -29.92 38.50
N ILE A 69 -6.14 -30.47 37.36
CA ILE A 69 -6.60 -31.88 37.27
C ILE A 69 -5.40 -32.83 37.42
N SER A 70 -4.28 -32.60 36.74
CA SER A 70 -3.08 -33.45 36.86
C SER A 70 -2.54 -33.47 38.27
N LEU A 71 -2.53 -32.32 38.98
CA LEU A 71 -2.17 -32.24 40.38
C LEU A 71 -3.15 -33.05 41.30
N PHE A 72 -4.43 -32.98 41.02
CA PHE A 72 -5.45 -33.75 41.77
C PHE A 72 -5.33 -35.24 41.54
N LEU A 73 -4.95 -35.69 40.36
CA LEU A 73 -4.67 -37.08 40.01
C LEU A 73 -3.31 -37.58 40.52
N GLY A 74 -2.48 -36.70 41.07
CA GLY A 74 -1.17 -37.07 41.62
C GLY A 74 -0.04 -37.05 40.57
N GLU A 75 -0.29 -36.57 39.37
CA GLU A 75 0.68 -36.50 38.27
C GLU A 75 1.39 -35.14 38.25
N ALA A 76 2.18 -34.86 39.31
CA ALA A 76 2.89 -33.58 39.47
C ALA A 76 3.93 -33.33 38.37
N GLY A 77 4.44 -34.36 37.72
CA GLY A 77 5.38 -34.24 36.58
C GLY A 77 4.70 -33.59 35.37
N ASP A 78 3.53 -34.09 34.95
CA ASP A 78 2.79 -33.57 33.82
C ASP A 78 2.31 -32.14 34.10
N ALA A 79 1.82 -31.89 35.33
CA ALA A 79 1.42 -30.53 35.73
C ALA A 79 2.58 -29.51 35.61
N ALA A 80 3.79 -29.92 36.04
CA ALA A 80 4.97 -29.07 35.94
C ALA A 80 5.40 -28.81 34.48
N ILE A 81 5.29 -29.81 33.62
CA ILE A 81 5.57 -29.66 32.18
C ILE A 81 4.58 -28.69 31.52
N ILE A 82 3.27 -28.88 31.76
CA ILE A 82 2.25 -27.97 31.19
C ILE A 82 2.49 -26.53 31.68
N ALA A 83 2.80 -26.32 32.95
CA ALA A 83 3.11 -25.01 33.51
C ALA A 83 4.38 -24.40 32.87
N ALA A 84 5.43 -25.18 32.67
CA ALA A 84 6.66 -24.74 32.02
C ALA A 84 6.40 -24.35 30.55
N VAL A 85 5.55 -25.10 29.84
CA VAL A 85 5.20 -24.79 28.45
C VAL A 85 4.34 -23.51 28.37
N ILE A 86 3.36 -23.32 29.27
CA ILE A 86 2.58 -22.07 29.32
C ILE A 86 3.52 -20.88 29.54
N LEU A 87 4.47 -21.00 30.44
CA LEU A 87 5.45 -19.94 30.72
C LEU A 87 6.31 -19.64 29.47
N LEU A 88 6.80 -20.69 28.83
CA LEU A 88 7.64 -20.56 27.63
C LEU A 88 6.85 -19.94 26.48
N ASN A 89 5.61 -20.39 26.24
CA ASN A 89 4.73 -19.85 25.21
C ASN A 89 4.45 -18.36 25.46
N SER A 90 4.10 -17.99 26.67
CA SER A 90 3.85 -16.60 27.04
C SER A 90 5.10 -15.71 26.87
N ILE A 91 6.29 -16.20 27.21
CA ILE A 91 7.56 -15.47 26.98
C ILE A 91 7.82 -15.29 25.47
N VAL A 92 7.67 -16.35 24.69
CA VAL A 92 7.86 -16.30 23.22
C VAL A 92 6.85 -15.36 22.58
N GLY A 93 5.57 -15.42 22.99
CA GLY A 93 4.51 -14.52 22.53
C GLY A 93 4.84 -13.05 22.81
N VAL A 94 5.30 -12.72 24.02
CA VAL A 94 5.73 -11.36 24.37
C VAL A 94 6.91 -10.89 23.52
N ILE A 95 7.93 -11.75 23.29
CA ILE A 95 9.08 -11.40 22.46
C ILE A 95 8.64 -11.14 20.99
N GLN A 96 7.75 -11.97 20.47
CA GLN A 96 7.23 -11.83 19.12
C GLN A 96 6.43 -10.53 18.97
N GLU A 97 5.55 -10.23 19.92
CA GLU A 97 4.72 -9.03 19.92
C GLU A 97 5.55 -7.75 20.06
N ASP A 98 6.55 -7.75 20.97
CA ASP A 98 7.46 -6.60 21.11
C ASP A 98 8.28 -6.35 19.84
N LYS A 99 8.76 -7.40 19.16
CA LYS A 99 9.45 -7.27 17.87
C LYS A 99 8.54 -6.72 16.78
N ALA A 100 7.29 -7.22 16.67
CA ALA A 100 6.33 -6.75 15.70
C ALA A 100 5.99 -5.27 15.93
N ARG A 101 5.76 -4.87 17.18
CA ARG A 101 5.49 -3.49 17.57
C ARG A 101 6.66 -2.56 17.22
N LYS A 102 7.90 -2.93 17.59
CA LYS A 102 9.10 -2.13 17.26
C LYS A 102 9.31 -1.95 15.76
N ALA A 103 9.00 -2.96 14.96
CA ALA A 103 9.05 -2.85 13.50
C ALA A 103 8.03 -1.82 12.97
N ILE A 104 6.81 -1.80 13.52
CA ILE A 104 5.78 -0.84 13.16
C ILE A 104 6.17 0.59 13.59
N GLU A 105 6.68 0.77 14.83
CA GLU A 105 7.14 2.08 15.34
C GLU A 105 8.28 2.67 14.48
N ALA A 106 9.24 1.85 14.05
CA ALA A 106 10.33 2.28 13.18
C ALA A 106 9.83 2.80 11.83
N LEU A 107 8.73 2.23 11.30
CA LEU A 107 8.12 2.65 10.04
C LEU A 107 7.35 3.97 10.16
N GLN A 108 6.65 4.19 11.29
CA GLN A 108 5.95 5.45 11.54
C GLN A 108 6.90 6.65 11.61
N GLN A 109 8.14 6.46 12.07
CA GLN A 109 9.16 7.51 12.12
C GLN A 109 9.61 7.97 10.72
N LEU A 110 9.50 7.15 9.68
CA LEU A 110 9.87 7.51 8.30
C LEU A 110 8.91 8.50 7.65
N SER A 111 7.72 8.73 8.21
CA SER A 111 6.66 9.60 7.68
C SER A 111 6.39 10.82 8.58
N SER A 112 7.37 11.33 9.30
CA SER A 112 7.18 12.49 10.18
C SER A 112 6.90 13.77 9.37
N PRO A 113 5.78 14.49 9.62
CA PRO A 113 5.49 15.74 8.94
C PRO A 113 6.52 16.82 9.30
N LYS A 114 6.74 17.75 8.36
CA LYS A 114 7.69 18.85 8.49
C LYS A 114 6.95 20.18 8.59
N ALA A 115 7.56 21.16 9.25
CA ALA A 115 7.06 22.51 9.36
C ALA A 115 8.11 23.54 8.92
N LEU A 116 7.67 24.55 8.18
CA LEU A 116 8.53 25.68 7.80
C LEU A 116 8.43 26.74 8.89
N VAL A 117 9.57 27.05 9.53
CA VAL A 117 9.64 27.98 10.67
C VAL A 117 10.68 29.07 10.45
N LEU A 118 10.49 30.19 11.13
CA LEU A 118 11.48 31.27 11.19
C LEU A 118 12.26 31.10 12.50
N ARG A 119 13.56 30.80 12.39
CA ARG A 119 14.51 30.78 13.51
C ARG A 119 15.76 31.56 13.12
N GLU A 120 16.29 32.36 14.04
CA GLU A 120 17.51 33.18 13.84
C GLU A 120 17.46 34.07 12.58
N GLY A 121 16.27 34.53 12.18
CA GLY A 121 16.06 35.36 11.00
C GLY A 121 16.12 34.59 9.68
N ARG A 122 16.10 33.25 9.69
CA ARG A 122 16.10 32.40 8.49
C ARG A 122 14.91 31.45 8.51
N ALA A 123 14.25 31.33 7.38
CA ALA A 123 13.26 30.28 7.20
C ALA A 123 13.97 28.93 7.07
N CYS A 124 13.60 27.98 7.92
CA CYS A 124 14.15 26.62 7.92
C CYS A 124 13.04 25.58 8.09
N GLU A 125 13.21 24.44 7.46
CA GLU A 125 12.29 23.31 7.57
C GLU A 125 12.75 22.38 8.70
N ILE A 126 11.87 22.15 9.68
CA ILE A 126 12.12 21.26 10.82
C ILE A 126 11.05 20.19 10.90
N GLU A 127 11.32 19.10 11.61
CA GLU A 127 10.28 18.13 11.98
C GLU A 127 9.21 18.81 12.83
N SER A 128 7.92 18.67 12.48
CA SER A 128 6.81 19.25 13.25
C SER A 128 6.84 18.85 14.73
N ALA A 129 7.38 17.66 15.03
CA ALA A 129 7.56 17.19 16.41
C ALA A 129 8.50 18.07 17.26
N LYS A 130 9.37 18.88 16.63
CA LYS A 130 10.34 19.78 17.30
C LYS A 130 9.85 21.22 17.42
N LEU A 131 8.58 21.47 17.10
CA LEU A 131 7.95 22.77 17.32
C LEU A 131 7.75 23.04 18.82
N VAL A 132 7.98 24.29 19.18
CA VAL A 132 7.79 24.76 20.57
C VAL A 132 6.92 26.02 20.61
N PRO A 133 6.21 26.29 21.70
CA PRO A 133 5.47 27.54 21.86
C PRO A 133 6.39 28.76 21.69
N GLY A 134 5.96 29.69 20.80
CA GLY A 134 6.72 30.85 20.40
C GLY A 134 7.45 30.72 19.04
N ASP A 135 7.50 29.57 18.42
CA ASP A 135 7.97 29.44 17.05
C ASP A 135 7.07 30.22 16.07
N ILE A 136 7.66 30.84 15.06
CA ILE A 136 6.93 31.47 13.95
C ILE A 136 6.85 30.48 12.79
N VAL A 137 5.65 30.11 12.39
CA VAL A 137 5.37 29.09 11.37
C VAL A 137 4.77 29.74 10.14
N PHE A 138 5.26 29.35 8.95
CA PHE A 138 4.67 29.72 7.66
C PHE A 138 3.63 28.67 7.23
N LEU A 139 2.45 29.16 6.86
CA LEU A 139 1.35 28.35 6.35
C LEU A 139 1.15 28.60 4.86
N GLU A 140 1.03 27.52 4.08
CA GLU A 140 0.81 27.54 2.64
C GLU A 140 -0.26 26.52 2.27
N ALA A 141 -0.98 26.79 1.18
CA ALA A 141 -1.99 25.87 0.68
C ALA A 141 -1.40 24.46 0.45
N GLY A 142 -2.13 23.43 0.89
CA GLY A 142 -1.71 22.04 0.80
C GLY A 142 -0.88 21.51 1.98
N ARG A 143 -0.53 22.38 2.95
CA ARG A 143 0.15 21.96 4.19
C ARG A 143 -0.84 21.77 5.34
N GLN A 144 -0.53 20.86 6.23
CA GLN A 144 -1.23 20.74 7.50
C GLN A 144 -0.71 21.79 8.49
N VAL A 145 -1.61 22.31 9.31
CA VAL A 145 -1.26 23.17 10.45
C VAL A 145 -0.57 22.30 11.51
N PRO A 146 0.72 22.57 11.83
CA PRO A 146 1.52 21.63 12.60
C PRO A 146 1.36 21.74 14.11
N ALA A 147 0.74 22.81 14.61
CA ALA A 147 0.51 23.11 16.03
C ALA A 147 -0.64 24.12 16.14
N ASP A 148 -1.12 24.43 17.33
CA ASP A 148 -2.07 25.52 17.49
C ASP A 148 -1.36 26.87 17.35
N LEU A 149 -1.83 27.70 16.42
CA LEU A 149 -1.22 28.96 16.04
C LEU A 149 -2.16 30.15 16.25
N ARG A 150 -1.62 31.29 16.71
CA ARG A 150 -2.24 32.61 16.56
C ARG A 150 -1.73 33.25 15.29
N LEU A 151 -2.61 33.54 14.34
CA LEU A 151 -2.23 34.13 13.05
C LEU A 151 -1.71 35.56 13.23
N ILE A 152 -0.53 35.83 12.67
CA ILE A 152 0.13 37.14 12.63
C ILE A 152 -0.17 37.82 11.31
N GLU A 153 -0.19 37.03 10.22
CA GLU A 153 -0.47 37.48 8.86
C GLU A 153 -1.36 36.48 8.17
N SER A 154 -2.30 36.97 7.38
CA SER A 154 -3.23 36.17 6.59
C SER A 154 -3.44 36.83 5.22
N VAL A 155 -3.17 36.11 4.16
CA VAL A 155 -3.40 36.55 2.77
C VAL A 155 -4.29 35.53 2.09
N ASN A 156 -5.58 35.82 2.01
CA ASN A 156 -6.62 34.94 1.46
C ASN A 156 -6.57 33.52 2.07
N LEU A 157 -6.16 33.40 3.33
CA LEU A 157 -5.96 32.14 4.00
C LEU A 157 -7.30 31.49 4.34
N LYS A 158 -7.51 30.26 3.85
CA LYS A 158 -8.66 29.41 4.18
C LYS A 158 -8.16 28.09 4.76
N ILE A 159 -8.75 27.71 5.89
CA ILE A 159 -8.38 26.49 6.60
C ILE A 159 -9.61 25.60 6.74
N GLU A 160 -9.47 24.34 6.38
CA GLU A 160 -10.47 23.31 6.60
C GLU A 160 -10.32 22.78 8.03
N GLU A 161 -11.35 23.01 8.85
CA GLU A 161 -11.37 22.68 10.27
C GLU A 161 -12.38 21.57 10.61
N SER A 162 -12.81 20.80 9.61
CA SER A 162 -13.84 19.75 9.75
C SER A 162 -13.52 18.72 10.85
N ALA A 163 -12.25 18.43 11.07
CA ALA A 163 -11.79 17.51 12.12
C ALA A 163 -12.11 18.01 13.55
N LEU A 164 -12.29 19.32 13.74
CA LEU A 164 -12.55 19.95 15.04
C LEU A 164 -13.97 20.49 15.16
N THR A 165 -14.52 20.99 14.06
CA THR A 165 -15.83 21.69 14.03
C THR A 165 -16.96 20.83 13.49
N GLY A 166 -16.63 19.79 12.71
CA GLY A 166 -17.59 18.99 11.94
C GLY A 166 -18.08 19.66 10.65
N GLU A 167 -17.69 20.92 10.39
CA GLU A 167 -18.11 21.69 9.20
C GLU A 167 -17.11 21.48 8.07
N SER A 168 -17.60 21.03 6.91
CA SER A 168 -16.75 20.71 5.73
C SER A 168 -16.33 21.93 4.91
N VAL A 169 -16.90 23.12 5.18
CA VAL A 169 -16.59 24.34 4.43
C VAL A 169 -15.34 24.99 5.01
N PRO A 170 -14.31 25.30 4.19
CA PRO A 170 -13.12 25.98 4.66
C PRO A 170 -13.43 27.37 5.26
N VAL A 171 -12.87 27.66 6.42
CA VAL A 171 -13.06 28.91 7.16
C VAL A 171 -12.09 29.97 6.67
N ASP A 172 -12.58 31.16 6.33
CA ASP A 172 -11.76 32.32 6.01
C ASP A 172 -11.04 32.83 7.26
N LYS A 173 -9.73 32.95 7.21
CA LYS A 173 -8.90 33.32 8.35
C LYS A 173 -8.41 34.77 8.27
N THR A 174 -8.33 35.43 9.43
CA THR A 174 -7.83 36.79 9.57
C THR A 174 -6.72 36.87 10.60
N SER A 175 -5.88 37.90 10.54
CA SER A 175 -4.90 38.20 11.60
C SER A 175 -5.44 39.20 12.64
N GLU A 176 -6.65 39.77 12.44
CA GLU A 176 -7.21 40.76 13.34
C GLU A 176 -7.57 40.21 14.72
N LYS A 177 -7.55 41.08 15.71
CA LYS A 177 -7.97 40.76 17.06
C LYS A 177 -9.49 40.58 17.11
N LEU A 178 -9.95 39.52 17.77
CA LEU A 178 -11.38 39.28 17.97
C LEU A 178 -11.92 40.01 19.20
N PRO A 179 -13.22 40.40 19.18
CA PRO A 179 -13.88 40.97 20.36
C PRO A 179 -13.86 39.98 21.52
N PRO A 180 -13.79 40.44 22.79
CA PRO A 180 -13.88 39.58 23.95
C PRO A 180 -15.24 38.88 24.05
N GLY A 181 -15.26 37.64 24.55
CA GLY A 181 -16.45 36.83 24.75
C GLY A 181 -16.21 35.34 24.51
N GLU A 182 -17.07 34.50 25.03
CA GLU A 182 -17.01 33.06 24.76
C GLU A 182 -17.28 32.77 23.26
N LYS A 183 -16.35 32.11 22.63
CA LYS A 183 -16.41 31.74 21.21
C LYS A 183 -16.15 30.25 21.05
N SER A 184 -16.89 29.60 20.16
CA SER A 184 -16.62 28.24 19.71
C SER A 184 -15.25 28.18 19.02
N ILE A 185 -14.74 26.98 18.80
CA ILE A 185 -13.45 26.77 18.07
C ILE A 185 -13.55 27.37 16.68
N GLY A 186 -14.65 27.11 15.95
CA GLY A 186 -14.88 27.59 14.59
C GLY A 186 -15.00 29.11 14.47
N ASP A 187 -15.45 29.81 15.54
CA ASP A 187 -15.59 31.28 15.54
C ASP A 187 -14.25 32.00 15.75
N LYS A 188 -13.20 31.29 16.15
CA LYS A 188 -11.87 31.88 16.37
C LYS A 188 -11.10 31.97 15.05
N VAL A 189 -11.62 32.79 14.13
CA VAL A 189 -11.08 32.94 12.77
C VAL A 189 -9.64 33.46 12.68
N ASN A 190 -9.06 33.92 13.79
CA ASN A 190 -7.66 34.34 13.87
C ASN A 190 -6.72 33.31 14.52
N MET A 191 -7.22 32.10 14.73
CA MET A 191 -6.45 30.93 15.17
C MET A 191 -6.41 29.89 14.06
N ALA A 192 -5.34 29.09 14.03
CA ALA A 192 -5.23 27.90 13.21
C ALA A 192 -4.85 26.74 14.13
N TYR A 193 -5.47 25.59 13.95
CA TYR A 193 -5.40 24.48 14.89
C TYR A 193 -4.62 23.30 14.33
N MET A 194 -3.90 22.60 15.19
CA MET A 194 -3.15 21.39 14.84
C MET A 194 -4.03 20.37 14.11
N SER A 195 -3.46 19.73 13.09
CA SER A 195 -4.10 18.70 12.24
C SER A 195 -5.21 19.20 11.31
N THR A 196 -5.48 20.50 11.25
CA THR A 196 -6.32 21.13 10.22
C THR A 196 -5.52 21.40 8.95
N THR A 197 -6.21 21.68 7.84
CA THR A 197 -5.59 21.76 6.53
C THR A 197 -5.71 23.15 5.92
N VAL A 198 -4.62 23.70 5.42
CA VAL A 198 -4.64 24.95 4.63
C VAL A 198 -5.14 24.61 3.22
N SER A 199 -6.39 25.00 2.90
CA SER A 199 -7.01 24.73 1.59
C SER A 199 -6.68 25.80 0.55
N TYR A 200 -6.44 27.06 0.98
CA TYR A 200 -6.12 28.17 0.08
C TYR A 200 -5.34 29.27 0.77
N GLY A 201 -4.55 30.03 -0.01
CA GLY A 201 -3.84 31.21 0.47
C GLY A 201 -2.57 30.89 1.25
N ARG A 202 -2.09 31.89 2.00
CA ARG A 202 -0.91 31.78 2.85
C ARG A 202 -1.06 32.59 4.13
N GLY A 203 -0.31 32.20 5.15
CA GLY A 203 -0.32 32.92 6.43
C GLY A 203 0.95 32.70 7.24
N VAL A 204 1.11 33.50 8.26
CA VAL A 204 2.17 33.37 9.26
C VAL A 204 1.49 33.33 10.64
N GLY A 205 1.90 32.40 11.49
CA GLY A 205 1.36 32.27 12.83
C GLY A 205 2.44 32.00 13.87
N ILE A 206 2.17 32.36 15.11
CA ILE A 206 3.00 32.01 16.26
C ILE A 206 2.40 30.79 16.98
N VAL A 207 3.23 29.82 17.32
CA VAL A 207 2.82 28.61 18.06
C VAL A 207 2.39 29.01 19.47
N THR A 208 1.15 28.66 19.80
CA THR A 208 0.55 28.93 21.11
C THR A 208 0.33 27.69 21.96
N GLY A 209 0.25 26.53 21.34
CA GLY A 209 0.09 25.22 21.98
C GLY A 209 0.68 24.09 21.14
N THR A 210 1.28 23.10 21.81
CA THR A 210 1.91 21.92 21.21
C THR A 210 1.43 20.64 21.89
N GLY A 211 1.44 19.53 21.17
CA GLY A 211 1.11 18.19 21.69
C GLY A 211 -0.27 18.13 22.36
N MET A 212 -0.31 17.59 23.57
CA MET A 212 -1.57 17.47 24.35
C MET A 212 -2.18 18.81 24.80
N ALA A 213 -1.42 19.91 24.73
CA ALA A 213 -1.94 21.25 25.02
C ALA A 213 -2.72 21.88 23.85
N THR A 214 -2.70 21.28 22.66
CA THR A 214 -3.50 21.71 21.49
C THR A 214 -4.97 21.35 21.66
N GLU A 215 -5.87 21.97 20.89
CA GLU A 215 -7.30 21.63 20.93
C GLU A 215 -7.54 20.16 20.53
N ILE A 216 -6.84 19.65 19.52
CA ILE A 216 -6.92 18.24 19.16
C ILE A 216 -6.33 17.32 20.24
N GLY A 217 -5.29 17.77 20.95
CA GLY A 217 -4.70 17.06 22.08
C GLY A 217 -5.67 16.90 23.25
N LYS A 218 -6.43 17.95 23.56
CA LYS A 218 -7.50 17.90 24.58
C LYS A 218 -8.59 16.91 24.21
N ILE A 219 -9.01 16.87 22.94
CA ILE A 219 -9.99 15.91 22.41
C ILE A 219 -9.43 14.48 22.48
N ALA A 220 -8.17 14.28 22.08
CA ALA A 220 -7.51 12.97 22.13
C ALA A 220 -7.43 12.42 23.56
N GLY A 221 -7.22 13.29 24.55
CA GLY A 221 -7.23 12.93 25.97
C GLY A 221 -8.60 12.51 26.52
N LEU A 222 -9.70 12.88 25.86
CA LEU A 222 -11.07 12.49 26.21
C LEU A 222 -11.54 11.20 25.52
N ILE A 223 -10.89 10.82 24.41
CA ILE A 223 -11.19 9.59 23.70
C ILE A 223 -10.38 8.48 24.34
N ASP A 224 -11.04 7.68 25.16
CA ASP A 224 -10.48 6.40 25.62
C ASP A 224 -10.19 5.57 24.36
N ALA A 225 -8.91 5.38 24.06
CA ALA A 225 -8.47 4.85 22.79
C ALA A 225 -8.93 3.39 22.67
N GLY A 226 -10.04 3.19 22.01
CA GLY A 226 -10.44 1.88 21.51
C GLY A 226 -9.27 1.27 20.74
N GLY A 227 -8.92 0.03 21.08
CA GLY A 227 -7.78 -0.68 20.51
C GLY A 227 -7.76 -0.58 18.97
N GLY A 228 -6.57 -0.57 18.41
CA GLY A 228 -6.34 -0.38 16.98
C GLY A 228 -7.25 -1.28 16.12
N GLU A 229 -7.73 -0.75 15.01
CA GLU A 229 -8.60 -1.47 14.09
C GLU A 229 -7.91 -2.74 13.59
N MET A 230 -8.54 -3.91 13.81
CA MET A 230 -8.07 -5.18 13.26
C MET A 230 -8.12 -5.15 11.73
N THR A 231 -7.08 -5.69 11.09
CA THR A 231 -7.08 -5.87 9.63
C THR A 231 -8.19 -6.83 9.19
N PRO A 232 -8.68 -6.77 7.94
CA PRO A 232 -9.64 -7.73 7.42
C PRO A 232 -9.18 -9.18 7.61
N LEU A 233 -7.88 -9.44 7.40
CA LEU A 233 -7.28 -10.75 7.62
C LEU A 233 -7.30 -11.15 9.11
N GLN A 234 -6.94 -10.23 10.01
CA GLN A 234 -6.98 -10.51 11.46
C GLN A 234 -8.40 -10.82 11.93
N ARG A 235 -9.43 -10.12 11.42
CA ARG A 235 -10.84 -10.45 11.71
C ARG A 235 -11.20 -11.86 11.22
N ARG A 236 -10.83 -12.20 9.98
CA ARG A 236 -11.07 -13.55 9.43
C ARG A 236 -10.32 -14.63 10.22
N LEU A 237 -9.10 -14.35 10.67
CA LEU A 237 -8.34 -15.27 11.51
C LEU A 237 -8.98 -15.45 12.89
N ALA A 238 -9.49 -14.38 13.50
CA ALA A 238 -10.22 -14.46 14.74
C ALA A 238 -11.52 -15.28 14.61
N ASP A 239 -12.26 -15.12 13.50
CA ASP A 239 -13.46 -15.90 13.22
C ASP A 239 -13.13 -17.38 12.93
N LEU A 240 -12.02 -17.64 12.21
CA LEU A 240 -11.48 -18.98 12.02
C LEU A 240 -11.09 -19.62 13.37
N GLY A 241 -10.41 -18.86 14.22
CA GLY A 241 -10.04 -19.32 15.57
C GLY A 241 -11.27 -19.71 16.41
N LYS A 242 -12.34 -18.90 16.37
CA LYS A 242 -13.61 -19.24 17.04
C LYS A 242 -14.22 -20.53 16.49
N LEU A 243 -14.25 -20.66 15.15
CA LEU A 243 -14.78 -21.87 14.49
C LEU A 243 -14.00 -23.12 14.92
N LEU A 244 -12.67 -23.03 14.89
CA LEU A 244 -11.79 -24.13 15.30
C LEU A 244 -11.97 -24.48 16.79
N SER A 245 -12.11 -23.48 17.65
CA SER A 245 -12.35 -23.69 19.08
C SER A 245 -13.67 -24.42 19.33
N VAL A 246 -14.75 -24.04 18.64
CA VAL A 246 -16.06 -24.72 18.75
C VAL A 246 -15.95 -26.16 18.25
N LEU A 247 -15.27 -26.40 17.13
CA LEU A 247 -15.04 -27.71 16.56
C LEU A 247 -14.20 -28.58 17.50
N ALA A 248 -13.14 -28.03 18.09
CA ALA A 248 -12.30 -28.70 19.07
C ALA A 248 -13.09 -29.15 20.30
N ILE A 249 -13.88 -28.26 20.88
CA ILE A 249 -14.76 -28.60 22.02
C ILE A 249 -15.72 -29.71 21.61
N GLY A 250 -16.31 -29.62 20.42
CA GLY A 250 -17.21 -30.68 19.90
C GLY A 250 -16.54 -32.05 19.80
N VAL A 251 -15.31 -32.08 19.25
CA VAL A 251 -14.53 -33.33 19.15
C VAL A 251 -14.15 -33.85 20.54
N CYS A 252 -13.75 -32.97 21.48
CA CYS A 252 -13.43 -33.36 22.85
C CYS A 252 -14.62 -33.99 23.55
N VAL A 253 -15.82 -33.39 23.47
CA VAL A 253 -17.03 -33.93 24.03
C VAL A 253 -17.38 -35.28 23.39
N PHE A 254 -17.30 -35.38 22.06
CA PHE A 254 -17.51 -36.63 21.33
C PHE A 254 -16.58 -37.76 21.83
N LEU A 255 -15.28 -37.49 21.91
CA LEU A 255 -14.30 -38.47 22.38
C LEU A 255 -14.50 -38.85 23.84
N PHE A 256 -14.83 -37.87 24.68
CA PHE A 256 -15.17 -38.16 26.09
C PHE A 256 -16.37 -39.11 26.20
N VAL A 257 -17.44 -38.87 25.43
CA VAL A 257 -18.63 -39.77 25.39
C VAL A 257 -18.22 -41.16 24.89
N VAL A 258 -17.44 -41.26 23.82
CA VAL A 258 -16.96 -42.55 23.28
C VAL A 258 -16.14 -43.30 24.34
N ALA A 259 -15.27 -42.63 25.06
CA ALA A 259 -14.43 -43.21 26.09
C ALA A 259 -15.25 -43.74 27.30
N VAL A 260 -16.26 -42.96 27.72
CA VAL A 260 -17.22 -43.42 28.77
C VAL A 260 -17.96 -44.65 28.28
N LEU A 261 -18.43 -44.71 27.05
CA LEU A 261 -19.05 -45.88 26.45
C LEU A 261 -18.11 -47.09 26.39
N GLN A 262 -16.83 -46.86 26.15
CA GLN A 262 -15.77 -47.89 26.17
C GLN A 262 -15.33 -48.29 27.59
N LYS A 263 -15.94 -47.69 28.65
CA LYS A 263 -15.64 -47.95 30.08
C LYS A 263 -14.17 -47.72 30.42
N ARG A 264 -13.55 -46.68 29.87
CA ARG A 264 -12.16 -46.26 30.16
C ARG A 264 -12.10 -45.43 31.43
N ASP A 265 -10.91 -45.26 31.96
CA ASP A 265 -10.67 -44.37 33.10
C ASP A 265 -11.01 -42.93 32.69
N VAL A 266 -11.79 -42.28 33.55
CA VAL A 266 -12.33 -40.93 33.28
C VAL A 266 -11.19 -39.88 33.36
N GLY A 267 -10.18 -40.07 34.23
CA GLY A 267 -9.07 -39.17 34.38
C GLY A 267 -8.15 -39.17 33.15
N ASP A 268 -7.77 -40.38 32.68
CA ASP A 268 -6.96 -40.52 31.47
C ASP A 268 -7.66 -39.93 30.23
N MET A 269 -8.97 -40.12 30.17
CA MET A 269 -9.75 -39.64 29.03
C MET A 269 -9.93 -38.11 29.07
N LEU A 270 -10.03 -37.52 30.24
CA LEU A 270 -10.08 -36.07 30.39
C LEU A 270 -8.75 -35.43 29.97
N LEU A 271 -7.63 -36.02 30.38
CA LEU A 271 -6.30 -35.57 29.93
C LEU A 271 -6.11 -35.71 28.40
N THR A 272 -6.62 -36.81 27.83
CA THR A 272 -6.61 -37.02 26.37
C THR A 272 -7.48 -35.97 25.63
N ALA A 273 -8.68 -35.68 26.13
CA ALA A 273 -9.56 -34.66 25.57
C ALA A 273 -8.93 -33.24 25.64
N ILE A 274 -8.29 -32.93 26.78
CA ILE A 274 -7.56 -31.65 26.93
C ILE A 274 -6.40 -31.58 25.94
N SER A 275 -5.61 -32.65 25.80
CA SER A 275 -4.52 -32.72 24.82
C SER A 275 -5.00 -32.48 23.39
N LEU A 276 -6.18 -33.04 23.06
CA LEU A 276 -6.80 -32.85 21.75
C LEU A 276 -7.32 -31.42 21.55
N ALA A 277 -7.86 -30.79 22.60
CA ALA A 277 -8.29 -29.38 22.53
C ALA A 277 -7.12 -28.45 22.21
N VAL A 278 -5.97 -28.74 22.82
CA VAL A 278 -4.74 -28.01 22.54
C VAL A 278 -4.26 -28.23 21.10
N ALA A 279 -4.29 -29.46 20.59
CA ALA A 279 -3.91 -29.79 19.21
C ALA A 279 -4.79 -29.08 18.16
N ALA A 280 -6.06 -28.81 18.48
CA ALA A 280 -7.01 -28.27 17.52
C ALA A 280 -6.84 -26.77 17.22
N VAL A 281 -6.10 -26.03 18.05
CA VAL A 281 -5.93 -24.59 17.88
C VAL A 281 -4.47 -24.27 17.58
N PRO A 282 -4.19 -23.65 16.39
CA PRO A 282 -2.81 -23.27 16.03
C PRO A 282 -2.35 -22.10 16.90
N GLU A 283 -1.63 -22.41 17.98
CA GLU A 283 -1.01 -21.40 18.83
C GLU A 283 -0.02 -20.56 18.02
N GLY A 284 -0.01 -19.27 18.21
CA GLY A 284 0.90 -18.38 17.51
C GLY A 284 0.50 -17.95 16.09
N LEU A 285 -0.60 -18.46 15.49
CA LEU A 285 -1.01 -18.09 14.14
C LEU A 285 -1.15 -16.57 13.96
N ALA A 286 -1.83 -15.89 14.87
CA ALA A 286 -2.01 -14.45 14.83
C ALA A 286 -0.67 -13.69 14.97
N ALA A 287 0.21 -14.15 15.85
CA ALA A 287 1.53 -13.57 16.03
C ALA A 287 2.42 -13.76 14.80
N ILE A 288 2.43 -14.95 14.20
CA ILE A 288 3.20 -15.25 12.98
C ILE A 288 2.72 -14.36 11.83
N VAL A 289 1.41 -14.23 11.61
CA VAL A 289 0.85 -13.36 10.56
C VAL A 289 1.26 -11.90 10.79
N THR A 290 1.20 -11.41 12.02
CA THR A 290 1.62 -10.04 12.36
C THR A 290 3.11 -9.82 12.09
N ILE A 291 3.97 -10.78 12.43
CA ILE A 291 5.40 -10.71 12.13
C ILE A 291 5.65 -10.73 10.61
N VAL A 292 4.97 -11.60 9.88
CA VAL A 292 5.07 -11.67 8.41
C VAL A 292 4.66 -10.35 7.78
N LEU A 293 3.56 -9.73 8.22
CA LEU A 293 3.13 -8.41 7.78
C LEU A 293 4.18 -7.33 8.10
N ALA A 294 4.71 -7.30 9.32
CA ALA A 294 5.71 -6.31 9.72
C ALA A 294 7.02 -6.43 8.90
N LEU A 295 7.49 -7.65 8.65
CA LEU A 295 8.66 -7.89 7.80
C LEU A 295 8.39 -7.55 6.32
N SER A 296 7.17 -7.75 5.87
CA SER A 296 6.73 -7.44 4.51
C SER A 296 6.70 -5.95 4.24
N VAL A 297 6.34 -5.12 5.23
CA VAL A 297 6.41 -3.65 5.10
C VAL A 297 7.86 -3.20 4.83
N SER A 298 8.86 -3.84 5.45
CA SER A 298 10.27 -3.56 5.13
C SER A 298 10.63 -3.84 3.66
N ARG A 299 9.96 -4.81 3.02
CA ARG A 299 10.12 -5.06 1.57
C ARG A 299 9.45 -3.98 0.74
N MET A 300 8.25 -3.52 1.13
CA MET A 300 7.55 -2.41 0.48
C MET A 300 8.40 -1.12 0.45
N VAL A 301 9.07 -0.80 1.56
CA VAL A 301 9.98 0.37 1.61
C VAL A 301 11.13 0.23 0.61
N LYS A 302 11.68 -0.98 0.42
CA LYS A 302 12.77 -1.22 -0.56
C LYS A 302 12.32 -1.01 -2.01
N VAL A 303 11.04 -1.21 -2.31
CA VAL A 303 10.49 -0.94 -3.64
C VAL A 303 9.95 0.49 -3.78
N GLY A 304 10.23 1.38 -2.82
CA GLY A 304 9.89 2.80 -2.89
C GLY A 304 8.50 3.13 -2.33
N THR A 305 7.88 2.25 -1.54
CA THR A 305 6.54 2.47 -1.00
C THR A 305 6.56 2.46 0.53
N ILE A 306 6.19 3.59 1.15
CA ILE A 306 6.01 3.72 2.59
C ILE A 306 4.58 3.29 2.93
N VAL A 307 4.43 2.34 3.85
CA VAL A 307 3.14 1.86 4.33
C VAL A 307 2.76 2.61 5.59
N ARG A 308 1.61 3.27 5.59
CA ARG A 308 1.04 3.97 6.75
C ARG A 308 0.01 3.13 7.50
N ARG A 309 -0.72 2.28 6.78
CA ARG A 309 -1.70 1.35 7.35
C ARG A 309 -1.38 -0.06 6.92
N LEU A 310 -1.16 -0.96 7.89
CA LEU A 310 -0.82 -2.36 7.61
C LEU A 310 -1.87 -3.12 6.79
N PRO A 311 -3.19 -2.92 7.01
CA PRO A 311 -4.22 -3.59 6.21
C PRO A 311 -4.08 -3.37 4.71
N SER A 312 -3.60 -2.20 4.31
CA SER A 312 -3.54 -1.79 2.90
C SER A 312 -2.52 -2.58 2.10
N VAL A 313 -1.52 -3.20 2.75
CA VAL A 313 -0.55 -4.10 2.10
C VAL A 313 -1.24 -5.35 1.54
N GLU A 314 -2.14 -5.93 2.32
CA GLU A 314 -2.93 -7.10 1.91
C GLU A 314 -3.94 -6.71 0.84
N THR A 315 -4.65 -5.59 1.05
CA THR A 315 -5.68 -5.10 0.14
C THR A 315 -5.10 -4.73 -1.22
N LEU A 316 -3.88 -4.16 -1.26
CA LEU A 316 -3.20 -3.80 -2.50
C LEU A 316 -2.99 -5.01 -3.43
N GLY A 317 -2.67 -6.18 -2.88
CA GLY A 317 -2.56 -7.41 -3.65
C GLY A 317 -3.88 -7.90 -4.28
N ALA A 318 -5.02 -7.45 -3.75
CA ALA A 318 -6.35 -7.78 -4.23
C ALA A 318 -6.94 -6.70 -5.16
N VAL A 319 -6.30 -5.54 -5.30
CA VAL A 319 -6.75 -4.45 -6.18
C VAL A 319 -6.94 -4.94 -7.61
N ASN A 320 -8.09 -4.62 -8.17
CA ASN A 320 -8.44 -4.93 -9.56
C ASN A 320 -8.74 -3.68 -10.39
N THR A 321 -8.73 -2.51 -9.77
CA THR A 321 -8.89 -1.22 -10.46
C THR A 321 -7.99 -0.17 -9.82
N VAL A 322 -7.13 0.46 -10.62
CA VAL A 322 -6.27 1.57 -10.20
C VAL A 322 -6.80 2.85 -10.83
N CYS A 323 -7.39 3.71 -10.02
CA CYS A 323 -7.78 5.06 -10.38
C CYS A 323 -6.60 6.01 -10.17
N SER A 324 -6.19 6.72 -11.20
CA SER A 324 -5.05 7.62 -11.15
C SER A 324 -5.42 9.03 -11.56
N ASP A 325 -5.02 10.03 -10.77
CA ASP A 325 -4.96 11.38 -11.28
C ASP A 325 -3.95 11.45 -12.44
N LYS A 326 -4.22 12.28 -13.42
CA LYS A 326 -3.34 12.47 -14.57
C LYS A 326 -2.06 13.19 -14.17
N THR A 327 -2.23 14.39 -13.55
CA THR A 327 -1.16 15.35 -13.31
C THR A 327 -0.25 14.88 -12.17
N GLY A 328 1.06 14.96 -12.35
CA GLY A 328 2.04 14.56 -11.32
C GLY A 328 2.18 13.05 -11.10
N THR A 329 1.16 12.26 -11.48
CA THR A 329 1.15 10.79 -11.31
C THR A 329 1.48 10.08 -12.63
N LEU A 330 0.61 10.18 -13.64
CA LEU A 330 0.83 9.59 -14.97
C LEU A 330 1.72 10.47 -15.84
N THR A 331 1.73 11.77 -15.60
CA THR A 331 2.54 12.77 -16.31
C THR A 331 3.64 13.32 -15.42
N GLN A 332 4.57 14.09 -16.02
CA GLN A 332 5.77 14.60 -15.35
C GLN A 332 5.52 15.84 -14.49
N ASN A 333 4.30 16.39 -14.47
CA ASN A 333 3.95 17.68 -13.87
C ASN A 333 4.87 18.81 -14.37
N ARG A 334 5.27 18.74 -15.62
CA ARG A 334 6.18 19.69 -16.26
C ARG A 334 5.74 19.95 -17.68
N MET A 335 5.30 21.17 -17.93
CA MET A 335 5.01 21.59 -19.31
C MET A 335 6.30 21.55 -20.14
N THR A 336 6.18 20.99 -21.33
CA THR A 336 7.29 20.85 -22.29
C THR A 336 6.78 21.25 -23.68
N VAL A 337 7.53 22.11 -24.38
CA VAL A 337 7.24 22.44 -25.77
C VAL A 337 7.54 21.23 -26.64
N LYS A 338 6.65 20.92 -27.56
CA LYS A 338 6.81 19.80 -28.51
C LYS A 338 6.90 20.28 -29.96
N GLU A 339 6.09 21.26 -30.30
CA GLU A 339 6.01 21.79 -31.65
C GLU A 339 5.90 23.30 -31.61
N CYS A 340 6.43 23.95 -32.63
CA CYS A 340 6.27 25.37 -32.90
C CYS A 340 5.70 25.58 -34.31
N TYR A 341 4.84 26.57 -34.48
CA TYR A 341 4.44 27.04 -35.80
C TYR A 341 5.16 28.34 -36.11
N VAL A 342 6.13 28.26 -36.98
CA VAL A 342 6.95 29.40 -37.40
C VAL A 342 7.14 29.35 -38.93
N ASP A 343 7.32 30.51 -39.57
CA ASP A 343 7.52 30.61 -41.02
C ASP A 343 6.43 29.90 -41.85
N GLY A 344 5.21 29.81 -41.32
CA GLY A 344 4.09 29.15 -42.02
C GLY A 344 4.10 27.62 -41.96
N GLN A 345 4.94 27.01 -41.12
CA GLN A 345 5.06 25.55 -40.98
C GLN A 345 5.09 25.10 -39.53
N LEU A 346 4.56 23.89 -39.29
CA LEU A 346 4.72 23.19 -38.02
C LEU A 346 6.12 22.53 -37.98
N VAL A 347 6.88 22.79 -36.93
CA VAL A 347 8.26 22.31 -36.76
C VAL A 347 8.36 21.71 -35.35
N GLU A 348 8.99 20.54 -35.22
CA GLU A 348 9.34 20.00 -33.89
C GLU A 348 10.34 20.92 -33.19
N GLU A 349 10.27 20.95 -31.85
CA GLU A 349 11.16 21.80 -31.01
C GLU A 349 12.63 21.72 -31.39
N LYS A 350 13.15 20.52 -31.69
CA LYS A 350 14.55 20.26 -32.02
C LYS A 350 14.96 20.72 -33.43
N ALA A 351 13.99 20.85 -34.31
CA ALA A 351 14.20 21.27 -35.69
C ALA A 351 14.07 22.78 -35.90
N LEU A 352 13.81 23.55 -34.83
CA LEU A 352 13.67 24.99 -34.88
C LEU A 352 15.00 25.65 -35.20
N ASP A 353 15.06 26.43 -36.29
CA ASP A 353 16.25 27.19 -36.73
C ASP A 353 16.43 28.43 -35.84
N SER A 354 17.41 28.40 -34.95
CA SER A 354 17.67 29.45 -33.94
C SER A 354 18.03 30.79 -34.54
N GLU A 355 18.68 30.83 -35.72
CA GLU A 355 19.09 32.09 -36.34
C GLU A 355 17.93 32.76 -37.06
N LYS A 356 17.12 32.00 -37.81
CA LYS A 356 15.94 32.53 -38.51
C LYS A 356 14.81 32.93 -37.56
N ASN A 357 14.69 32.23 -36.41
CA ASN A 357 13.64 32.44 -35.44
C ASN A 357 14.11 33.14 -34.16
N ALA A 358 15.24 33.90 -34.24
CA ALA A 358 15.80 34.57 -33.06
C ALA A 358 14.81 35.48 -32.33
N LEU A 359 13.99 36.25 -33.08
CA LEU A 359 12.99 37.16 -32.51
C LEU A 359 11.85 36.38 -31.77
N PHE A 360 11.50 35.24 -32.29
CA PHE A 360 10.53 34.34 -31.63
C PHE A 360 11.07 33.80 -30.30
N LEU A 361 12.33 33.34 -30.30
CA LEU A 361 13.00 32.83 -29.10
C LEU A 361 13.27 33.93 -28.06
N GLU A 362 13.63 35.15 -28.53
CA GLU A 362 13.75 36.33 -27.66
C GLU A 362 12.41 36.66 -26.98
N ALA A 363 11.31 36.62 -27.71
CA ALA A 363 10.00 36.90 -27.19
C ALA A 363 9.55 35.83 -26.16
N CYS A 364 9.84 34.53 -26.43
CA CYS A 364 9.59 33.45 -25.48
C CYS A 364 10.40 33.62 -24.17
N THR A 365 11.62 34.18 -24.29
CA THR A 365 12.53 34.38 -23.14
C THR A 365 12.19 35.62 -22.34
N LEU A 366 11.91 36.73 -22.99
CA LEU A 366 11.81 38.06 -22.34
C LEU A 366 10.37 38.40 -21.91
N CYS A 367 9.35 37.93 -22.62
CA CYS A 367 7.96 38.04 -22.18
C CYS A 367 7.66 36.91 -21.18
N ASN A 368 8.33 36.91 -20.04
CA ASN A 368 8.36 35.80 -19.12
C ASN A 368 8.79 36.24 -17.72
N ASP A 369 8.08 35.83 -16.68
CA ASP A 369 8.39 36.16 -15.28
C ASP A 369 9.11 35.01 -14.55
N ALA A 370 9.14 33.81 -15.13
CA ALA A 370 9.83 32.68 -14.56
C ALA A 370 11.35 32.86 -14.58
N ALA A 371 12.04 32.17 -13.67
CA ALA A 371 13.52 32.17 -13.56
C ALA A 371 14.06 30.74 -13.40
N ILE A 372 15.21 30.49 -14.01
CA ILE A 372 15.97 29.24 -13.92
C ILE A 372 17.38 29.55 -13.41
N ASP A 373 17.50 29.88 -12.11
CA ASP A 373 18.75 30.22 -11.45
C ASP A 373 19.03 29.32 -10.27
N GLY A 374 19.48 28.09 -10.54
CA GLY A 374 19.65 27.05 -9.50
C GLY A 374 18.31 26.39 -9.11
N ASN A 375 17.31 27.16 -8.71
CA ASN A 375 15.94 26.73 -8.51
C ASN A 375 15.07 27.20 -9.69
N ARG A 376 14.09 26.35 -10.07
CA ARG A 376 13.08 26.66 -11.10
C ARG A 376 11.91 27.36 -10.43
N LEU A 377 11.74 28.67 -10.66
CA LEU A 377 10.70 29.49 -10.07
C LEU A 377 9.82 30.10 -11.17
N GLY A 378 8.51 29.93 -11.08
CA GLY A 378 7.55 30.52 -12.00
C GLY A 378 6.47 29.54 -12.47
N ASP A 379 5.56 30.04 -13.31
CA ASP A 379 4.49 29.24 -13.91
C ASP A 379 5.06 28.13 -14.80
N PRO A 380 4.55 26.89 -14.77
CA PRO A 380 5.03 25.79 -15.62
C PRO A 380 5.04 26.10 -17.11
N THR A 381 4.08 26.88 -17.61
CA THR A 381 4.01 27.32 -19.00
C THR A 381 5.17 28.25 -19.36
N GLU A 382 5.51 29.15 -18.45
CA GLU A 382 6.62 30.07 -18.61
C GLU A 382 7.97 29.38 -18.54
N LEU A 383 8.09 28.42 -17.64
CA LEU A 383 9.29 27.57 -17.53
C LEU A 383 9.52 26.75 -18.80
N ALA A 384 8.45 26.24 -19.43
CA ALA A 384 8.57 25.51 -20.71
C ALA A 384 9.12 26.39 -21.84
N LEU A 385 8.71 27.68 -21.92
CA LEU A 385 9.23 28.63 -22.88
C LEU A 385 10.72 28.95 -22.64
N LEU A 386 11.12 29.05 -21.36
CA LEU A 386 12.56 29.25 -21.03
C LEU A 386 13.40 28.01 -21.33
N ASP A 387 12.87 26.82 -21.14
CA ASP A 387 13.56 25.57 -21.49
C ASP A 387 13.80 25.52 -23.01
N LEU A 388 12.75 25.74 -23.83
CA LEU A 388 12.87 25.82 -25.28
C LEU A 388 13.94 26.82 -25.70
N ALA A 389 13.88 28.04 -25.19
CA ALA A 389 14.82 29.10 -25.53
C ALA A 389 16.26 28.74 -25.14
N ARG A 390 16.46 28.14 -23.96
CA ARG A 390 17.77 27.70 -23.45
C ARG A 390 18.40 26.61 -24.31
N GLU A 391 17.59 25.62 -24.75
CA GLU A 391 18.03 24.56 -25.66
C GLU A 391 18.55 25.12 -26.97
N HIS A 392 18.00 26.27 -27.40
CA HIS A 392 18.44 27.02 -28.60
C HIS A 392 19.47 28.11 -28.32
N GLY A 393 20.09 28.16 -27.13
CA GLY A 393 21.16 29.04 -26.75
C GLY A 393 20.75 30.43 -26.26
N PHE A 394 19.44 30.65 -25.99
CA PHE A 394 18.92 31.92 -25.46
C PHE A 394 18.81 31.86 -23.94
N GLU A 395 19.71 32.54 -23.24
CA GLU A 395 19.67 32.62 -21.78
C GLU A 395 19.04 33.94 -21.31
N LYS A 396 18.02 33.87 -20.45
CA LYS A 396 17.26 35.02 -19.98
C LYS A 396 18.17 36.12 -19.39
N LYS A 397 19.07 35.81 -18.48
CA LYS A 397 19.99 36.78 -17.87
C LYS A 397 20.88 37.52 -18.89
N LYS A 398 21.36 36.81 -19.88
CA LYS A 398 22.20 37.42 -20.95
C LYS A 398 21.37 38.30 -21.85
N LEU A 399 20.12 37.94 -22.13
CA LEU A 399 19.21 38.74 -22.95
C LEU A 399 18.70 39.97 -22.17
N GLU A 400 18.35 39.86 -20.92
CA GLU A 400 17.94 41.00 -20.07
C GLU A 400 19.05 42.03 -19.88
N ALA A 401 20.31 41.59 -19.87
CA ALA A 401 21.44 42.52 -19.86
C ALA A 401 21.58 43.34 -21.18
N LYS A 402 21.16 42.75 -22.33
CA LYS A 402 21.16 43.43 -23.64
C LYS A 402 19.87 44.19 -23.91
N LEU A 403 18.73 43.65 -23.44
CA LEU A 403 17.38 44.15 -23.63
C LEU A 403 16.67 44.25 -22.29
N PRO A 404 17.05 45.17 -21.41
CA PRO A 404 16.40 45.32 -20.10
C PRO A 404 14.94 45.66 -20.24
N ARG A 405 14.12 45.04 -19.40
CA ARG A 405 12.68 45.33 -19.26
C ARG A 405 12.52 46.74 -18.68
N ILE A 406 11.79 47.59 -19.36
CA ILE A 406 11.51 48.98 -18.93
C ILE A 406 10.08 49.21 -18.54
N ASP A 407 9.15 48.36 -19.01
CA ASP A 407 7.70 48.45 -18.71
C ASP A 407 7.03 47.12 -18.96
N GLU A 408 5.81 46.94 -18.38
CA GLU A 408 5.02 45.72 -18.56
C GLU A 408 3.51 45.94 -18.41
N ARG A 409 2.77 45.00 -18.96
CA ARG A 409 1.37 44.73 -18.60
C ARG A 409 1.34 43.25 -18.22
N ALA A 410 1.20 42.98 -16.93
CA ALA A 410 1.13 41.61 -16.39
C ALA A 410 0.01 40.82 -17.05
N PHE A 411 0.09 39.48 -16.94
CA PHE A 411 -0.97 38.60 -17.41
C PHE A 411 -2.31 38.93 -16.72
N ASP A 412 -3.35 38.99 -17.52
CA ASP A 412 -4.69 39.20 -17.06
C ASP A 412 -5.62 38.18 -17.72
N SER A 413 -6.47 37.54 -16.93
CA SER A 413 -7.35 36.45 -17.38
C SER A 413 -8.44 36.90 -18.36
N ASP A 414 -8.91 38.13 -18.25
CA ASP A 414 -9.93 38.67 -19.15
C ASP A 414 -9.29 39.07 -20.50
N ARG A 415 -8.07 39.61 -20.45
CA ARG A 415 -7.26 39.91 -21.61
C ARG A 415 -6.60 38.70 -22.24
N LYS A 416 -6.38 37.64 -21.51
CA LYS A 416 -5.69 36.38 -21.87
C LYS A 416 -4.30 36.57 -22.48
N ARG A 417 -3.58 37.63 -22.11
CA ARG A 417 -2.23 37.95 -22.62
C ARG A 417 -1.39 38.76 -21.65
N MET A 418 -0.11 38.73 -21.88
CA MET A 418 0.95 39.48 -21.17
C MET A 418 1.78 40.25 -22.18
N THR A 419 2.22 41.45 -21.81
CA THR A 419 3.09 42.30 -22.64
C THR A 419 4.27 42.81 -21.81
N THR A 420 5.48 42.71 -22.33
CA THR A 420 6.69 43.29 -21.74
C THR A 420 7.37 44.23 -22.73
N VAL A 421 7.86 45.37 -22.27
CA VAL A 421 8.53 46.35 -23.09
C VAL A 421 10.02 46.42 -22.73
N HIS A 422 10.87 46.33 -23.74
CA HIS A 422 12.28 46.23 -23.58
C HIS A 422 13.01 47.34 -24.40
N ARG A 423 14.21 47.75 -23.95
CA ARG A 423 15.04 48.73 -24.62
C ARG A 423 16.43 48.15 -24.84
N ARG A 424 17.02 48.35 -26.00
CA ARG A 424 18.36 47.92 -26.29
C ARG A 424 19.37 48.68 -25.41
N ALA A 425 20.20 47.97 -24.66
CA ALA A 425 21.20 48.58 -23.78
C ALA A 425 22.21 49.40 -24.62
N GLY A 426 22.34 50.71 -24.29
CA GLY A 426 23.21 51.62 -25.03
C GLY A 426 22.63 52.24 -26.32
N GLY A 427 21.36 51.89 -26.69
CA GLY A 427 20.63 52.42 -27.83
C GLY A 427 19.88 53.74 -27.56
N ALA A 428 19.49 54.45 -28.61
CA ALA A 428 18.62 55.62 -28.54
C ALA A 428 17.22 55.25 -28.02
N ASP A 429 16.43 56.19 -27.49
CA ASP A 429 15.05 55.97 -27.03
C ASP A 429 14.13 55.40 -28.11
N THR A 430 14.53 55.44 -29.36
CA THR A 430 13.82 54.88 -30.51
C THR A 430 13.96 53.35 -30.66
N GLU A 431 14.93 52.73 -29.99
CA GLU A 431 15.15 51.28 -30.08
C GLU A 431 14.44 50.48 -28.95
N LYS A 432 13.12 50.68 -28.90
CA LYS A 432 12.23 49.92 -27.97
C LYS A 432 11.49 48.85 -28.72
N ILE A 433 11.27 47.69 -28.05
CA ILE A 433 10.43 46.58 -28.57
C ILE A 433 9.52 46.09 -27.49
N ALA A 434 8.26 45.78 -27.85
CA ALA A 434 7.36 45.05 -26.99
C ALA A 434 7.23 43.59 -27.45
N TYR A 435 7.29 42.64 -26.50
CA TYR A 435 6.99 41.25 -26.72
C TYR A 435 5.69 40.92 -26.03
N ILE A 436 4.86 40.16 -26.74
CA ILE A 436 3.50 39.82 -26.30
C ILE A 436 3.33 38.29 -26.41
N LYS A 437 2.78 37.67 -25.39
CA LYS A 437 2.34 36.27 -25.42
C LYS A 437 0.90 36.16 -24.95
N GLY A 438 0.10 35.24 -25.54
CA GLY A 438 -1.30 35.09 -25.16
C GLY A 438 -2.05 34.01 -25.90
N ALA A 439 -3.38 34.03 -25.72
CA ALA A 439 -4.27 33.06 -26.36
C ALA A 439 -4.19 33.18 -27.89
N ALA A 440 -3.99 32.04 -28.55
CA ALA A 440 -3.71 31.99 -29.99
C ALA A 440 -4.75 32.66 -30.86
N ASP A 441 -6.04 32.45 -30.62
CA ASP A 441 -7.13 32.96 -31.40
C ASP A 441 -7.20 34.50 -31.36
N GLU A 442 -7.05 35.08 -30.17
CA GLU A 442 -7.05 36.51 -29.96
C GLU A 442 -5.82 37.18 -30.60
N MET A 443 -4.66 36.57 -30.39
CA MET A 443 -3.41 37.10 -30.93
C MET A 443 -3.38 37.07 -32.46
N ILE A 444 -3.85 35.99 -33.13
CA ILE A 444 -4.00 35.91 -34.59
C ILE A 444 -4.93 36.98 -35.12
N ALA A 445 -6.05 37.26 -34.41
CA ALA A 445 -6.99 38.29 -34.81
C ALA A 445 -6.39 39.71 -34.78
N MET A 446 -5.59 40.01 -33.74
CA MET A 446 -5.01 41.35 -33.46
C MET A 446 -3.76 41.68 -34.26
N CYS A 447 -3.04 40.67 -34.77
CA CYS A 447 -1.87 40.86 -35.57
C CYS A 447 -2.21 41.28 -37.01
N THR A 448 -1.49 42.26 -37.53
CA THR A 448 -1.61 42.76 -38.93
C THR A 448 -0.47 42.32 -39.84
N SER A 449 0.69 42.02 -39.24
CA SER A 449 1.86 41.53 -39.90
C SER A 449 2.28 40.16 -39.34
N VAL A 450 3.07 39.38 -40.09
CA VAL A 450 3.67 38.11 -39.68
C VAL A 450 5.15 38.12 -40.04
N SER A 451 5.99 37.53 -39.17
CA SER A 451 7.38 37.30 -39.48
C SER A 451 7.53 36.04 -40.34
N MET A 452 8.16 36.18 -41.52
CA MET A 452 8.40 35.05 -42.42
C MET A 452 9.90 35.12 -42.80
N HIS A 453 10.66 34.10 -42.38
CA HIS A 453 12.10 34.03 -42.59
C HIS A 453 12.86 35.32 -42.16
N GLY A 454 12.49 35.85 -40.98
CA GLY A 454 13.08 37.08 -40.43
C GLY A 454 12.62 38.39 -41.09
N ARG A 455 11.63 38.38 -41.98
CA ARG A 455 11.06 39.55 -42.63
C ARG A 455 9.60 39.76 -42.23
N GLU A 456 9.22 41.00 -41.96
CA GLU A 456 7.85 41.37 -41.68
C GLU A 456 7.05 41.48 -42.99
N VAL A 457 6.00 40.68 -43.11
CA VAL A 457 5.05 40.70 -44.26
C VAL A 457 3.62 40.86 -43.75
N ALA A 458 2.73 41.33 -44.64
CA ALA A 458 1.32 41.46 -44.27
C ALA A 458 0.68 40.11 -43.88
N PHE A 459 0.04 40.04 -42.73
CA PHE A 459 -0.67 38.84 -42.24
C PHE A 459 -1.99 38.66 -43.00
N SER A 460 -1.89 38.09 -44.20
CA SER A 460 -3.05 37.89 -45.10
C SER A 460 -4.14 36.99 -44.52
N ALA A 461 -5.37 37.11 -45.01
CA ALA A 461 -6.47 36.23 -44.56
C ALA A 461 -6.16 34.74 -44.76
N LYS A 462 -5.39 34.38 -45.81
CA LYS A 462 -4.90 33.03 -46.05
C LYS A 462 -3.94 32.56 -44.95
N ALA A 463 -2.92 33.36 -44.63
CA ALA A 463 -1.95 33.03 -43.58
C ALA A 463 -2.57 32.98 -42.18
N LYS A 464 -3.58 33.83 -41.89
CA LYS A 464 -4.37 33.74 -40.65
C LYS A 464 -5.18 32.45 -40.53
N ARG A 465 -5.70 31.95 -41.65
CA ARG A 465 -6.42 30.68 -41.72
C ARG A 465 -5.46 29.51 -41.48
N GLU A 466 -4.30 29.50 -42.16
CA GLU A 466 -3.27 28.48 -41.98
C GLU A 466 -2.75 28.43 -40.52
N ALA A 467 -2.58 29.59 -39.88
CA ALA A 467 -2.22 29.65 -38.46
C ALA A 467 -3.32 29.10 -37.54
N ARG A 468 -4.61 29.30 -37.85
CA ARG A 468 -5.72 28.70 -37.09
C ARG A 468 -5.80 27.18 -37.30
N GLU A 469 -5.61 26.73 -38.55
CA GLU A 469 -5.53 25.30 -38.85
C GLU A 469 -4.40 24.62 -38.05
N ALA A 470 -3.24 25.30 -37.91
CA ALA A 470 -2.16 24.83 -37.05
C ALA A 470 -2.54 24.82 -35.56
N VAL A 471 -3.29 25.81 -35.07
CA VAL A 471 -3.82 25.79 -33.68
C VAL A 471 -4.73 24.57 -33.48
N GLU A 472 -5.65 24.31 -34.42
CA GLU A 472 -6.54 23.13 -34.36
C GLU A 472 -5.77 21.82 -34.40
N GLU A 473 -4.75 21.71 -35.26
CA GLU A 473 -3.91 20.51 -35.36
C GLU A 473 -3.14 20.25 -34.07
N MET A 474 -2.52 21.28 -33.48
CA MET A 474 -1.86 21.20 -32.20
C MET A 474 -2.85 20.84 -31.06
N ALA A 475 -4.05 21.45 -31.05
CA ALA A 475 -5.07 21.17 -30.06
C ALA A 475 -5.58 19.73 -30.16
N ASN A 476 -5.75 19.19 -31.37
CA ASN A 476 -6.12 17.78 -31.59
C ASN A 476 -5.06 16.78 -31.10
N ARG A 477 -3.80 17.24 -30.97
CA ARG A 477 -2.69 16.48 -30.34
C ARG A 477 -2.62 16.73 -28.83
N ALA A 478 -3.64 17.37 -28.25
CA ALA A 478 -3.72 17.74 -26.83
C ALA A 478 -2.66 18.77 -26.38
N TYR A 479 -2.11 19.58 -27.30
CA TYR A 479 -1.17 20.61 -26.92
C TYR A 479 -1.90 21.87 -26.43
N ARG A 480 -1.38 22.48 -25.37
CA ARG A 480 -1.72 23.84 -24.99
C ARG A 480 -1.01 24.81 -25.92
N VAL A 481 -1.77 25.60 -26.66
CA VAL A 481 -1.21 26.50 -27.67
C VAL A 481 -1.16 27.93 -27.17
N LEU A 482 0.02 28.55 -27.23
CA LEU A 482 0.23 29.97 -27.00
C LEU A 482 0.75 30.65 -28.28
N ALA A 483 0.25 31.85 -28.56
CA ALA A 483 0.81 32.71 -29.60
C ALA A 483 1.81 33.70 -29.00
N VAL A 484 2.81 34.02 -29.83
CA VAL A 484 3.85 34.97 -29.52
C VAL A 484 3.89 36.04 -30.61
N ALA A 485 3.98 37.30 -30.22
CA ALA A 485 4.02 38.44 -31.13
C ALA A 485 5.01 39.51 -30.65
N ALA A 486 5.42 40.41 -31.55
CA ALA A 486 6.22 41.57 -31.21
C ALA A 486 5.64 42.87 -31.78
N LYS A 487 6.05 44.00 -31.23
CA LYS A 487 5.70 45.34 -31.73
C LYS A 487 6.88 46.28 -31.62
N HIS A 488 7.21 46.94 -32.75
CA HIS A 488 8.38 47.82 -32.85
C HIS A 488 8.04 49.29 -33.02
N LYS A 489 6.78 49.67 -33.32
CA LYS A 489 6.33 51.03 -33.69
C LYS A 489 5.07 51.41 -32.96
N GLY A 490 4.89 52.70 -32.71
CA GLY A 490 3.72 53.29 -32.07
C GLY A 490 3.77 53.16 -30.54
N ASP A 491 2.60 53.26 -29.95
CA ASP A 491 2.43 52.97 -28.52
C ASP A 491 2.62 51.48 -28.31
N LEU A 492 3.72 51.10 -27.63
CA LEU A 492 4.13 49.71 -27.42
C LEU A 492 3.21 49.00 -26.43
N LYS A 493 2.45 49.71 -25.61
CA LYS A 493 1.42 49.17 -24.73
C LYS A 493 0.06 48.95 -25.39
N ASP A 494 -0.16 49.60 -26.53
CA ASP A 494 -1.34 49.33 -27.35
C ASP A 494 -1.12 48.00 -28.10
N GLU A 495 -1.84 46.99 -27.69
CA GLU A 495 -1.73 45.60 -28.19
C GLU A 495 -2.43 45.42 -29.56
N LYS A 496 -2.44 46.44 -30.42
CA LYS A 496 -2.97 46.38 -31.80
C LYS A 496 -1.84 46.52 -32.82
N ASN A 497 -2.11 46.01 -34.02
CA ASN A 497 -1.15 46.10 -35.15
C ASN A 497 0.22 45.45 -34.80
N MET A 498 0.16 44.26 -34.24
CA MET A 498 1.34 43.49 -33.86
C MET A 498 1.85 42.63 -35.02
N VAL A 499 3.13 42.21 -34.91
CA VAL A 499 3.78 41.24 -35.78
C VAL A 499 3.65 39.86 -35.14
N PHE A 500 2.91 38.98 -35.78
CA PHE A 500 2.82 37.57 -35.34
C PHE A 500 4.11 36.87 -35.60
N LEU A 501 4.72 36.27 -34.55
CA LEU A 501 5.99 35.57 -34.63
C LEU A 501 5.81 34.06 -34.76
N GLY A 502 4.78 33.48 -34.12
CA GLY A 502 4.50 32.06 -34.19
C GLY A 502 3.63 31.55 -33.06
N LEU A 503 3.41 30.22 -33.04
CA LEU A 503 2.74 29.50 -32.00
C LEU A 503 3.70 28.54 -31.30
N VAL A 504 3.41 28.28 -30.03
CA VAL A 504 4.10 27.27 -29.23
C VAL A 504 3.07 26.25 -28.74
N GLY A 505 3.23 25.00 -29.12
CA GLY A 505 2.46 23.86 -28.65
C GLY A 505 3.19 23.11 -27.55
N MET A 506 2.60 23.03 -26.37
CA MET A 506 3.21 22.42 -25.19
C MET A 506 2.25 21.44 -24.53
N ILE A 507 2.80 20.43 -23.89
CA ILE A 507 2.07 19.40 -23.16
C ILE A 507 2.82 19.03 -21.90
N ASP A 508 2.12 18.56 -20.89
CA ASP A 508 2.71 17.81 -19.78
C ASP A 508 2.85 16.34 -20.22
N PRO A 509 4.06 15.87 -20.58
CA PRO A 509 4.22 14.57 -21.22
C PRO A 509 4.00 13.43 -20.24
N PRO A 510 3.52 12.28 -20.70
CA PRO A 510 3.48 11.06 -19.90
C PRO A 510 4.87 10.68 -19.38
N ARG A 511 4.92 10.09 -18.21
CA ARG A 511 6.15 9.47 -17.70
C ARG A 511 6.53 8.28 -18.58
N LYS A 512 7.80 8.08 -18.85
CA LYS A 512 8.28 6.99 -19.74
C LYS A 512 7.87 5.62 -19.25
N GLU A 513 7.84 5.43 -17.92
CA GLU A 513 7.53 4.18 -17.23
C GLU A 513 6.02 3.90 -17.13
N ALA A 514 5.17 4.94 -17.28
CA ALA A 514 3.73 4.82 -17.06
C ALA A 514 3.08 3.86 -18.06
N LYS A 515 3.49 3.88 -19.32
CA LYS A 515 2.96 2.98 -20.37
C LYS A 515 3.24 1.52 -20.04
N GLY A 516 4.48 1.18 -19.69
CA GLY A 516 4.85 -0.19 -19.30
C GLY A 516 4.11 -0.66 -18.05
N ALA A 517 3.86 0.25 -17.09
CA ALA A 517 3.08 -0.08 -15.91
C ALA A 517 1.60 -0.36 -16.26
N VAL A 518 0.98 0.42 -17.16
CA VAL A 518 -0.38 0.17 -17.65
C VAL A 518 -0.48 -1.18 -18.36
N GLU A 519 0.48 -1.50 -19.22
CA GLU A 519 0.56 -2.81 -19.88
C GLU A 519 0.70 -3.96 -18.88
N SER A 520 1.52 -3.78 -17.85
CA SER A 520 1.69 -4.75 -16.76
C SER A 520 0.40 -4.94 -15.93
N PHE A 521 -0.34 -3.86 -15.64
CA PHE A 521 -1.63 -3.93 -14.98
C PHE A 521 -2.66 -4.68 -15.82
N GLN A 522 -2.72 -4.42 -17.14
CA GLN A 522 -3.62 -5.15 -18.04
C GLN A 522 -3.29 -6.64 -18.07
N GLY A 523 -2.00 -6.98 -18.11
CA GLY A 523 -1.54 -8.38 -18.01
C GLY A 523 -1.90 -9.02 -16.67
N ALA A 524 -2.02 -8.23 -15.61
CA ALA A 524 -2.41 -8.63 -14.26
C ALA A 524 -3.94 -8.63 -14.04
N HIS A 525 -4.74 -8.40 -15.08
CA HIS A 525 -6.20 -8.23 -15.03
C HIS A 525 -6.64 -7.09 -14.08
N VAL A 526 -5.88 -6.00 -14.07
CA VAL A 526 -6.14 -4.80 -13.30
C VAL A 526 -6.50 -3.67 -14.26
N ASP A 527 -7.67 -3.09 -14.09
CA ASP A 527 -8.13 -1.96 -14.89
C ASP A 527 -7.41 -0.68 -14.44
N THR A 528 -6.94 0.13 -15.38
CA THR A 528 -6.43 1.47 -15.10
C THR A 528 -7.48 2.50 -15.53
N VAL A 529 -7.84 3.42 -14.63
CA VAL A 529 -8.82 4.48 -14.85
C VAL A 529 -8.13 5.82 -14.63
N MET A 530 -8.16 6.69 -15.63
CA MET A 530 -7.63 8.06 -15.53
C MET A 530 -8.73 9.01 -15.07
N ILE A 531 -8.43 9.83 -14.08
CA ILE A 531 -9.34 10.83 -13.53
C ILE A 531 -8.63 12.19 -13.60
N THR A 532 -9.24 13.22 -14.24
CA THR A 532 -8.58 14.51 -14.45
C THR A 532 -9.56 15.68 -14.53
N GLY A 533 -9.10 16.87 -14.14
CA GLY A 533 -9.79 18.14 -14.40
C GLY A 533 -9.67 18.65 -15.83
N ASP A 534 -8.82 18.04 -16.68
CA ASP A 534 -8.57 18.45 -18.05
C ASP A 534 -9.78 18.25 -18.97
N HIS A 535 -9.71 18.90 -20.15
CA HIS A 535 -10.66 18.67 -21.23
C HIS A 535 -10.61 17.22 -21.70
N VAL A 536 -11.75 16.69 -22.06
CA VAL A 536 -11.92 15.28 -22.40
C VAL A 536 -11.04 14.83 -23.58
N ASP A 537 -10.85 15.70 -24.59
CA ASP A 537 -10.04 15.36 -25.77
C ASP A 537 -8.55 15.27 -25.41
N THR A 538 -8.06 16.16 -24.53
CA THR A 538 -6.71 16.11 -23.95
C THR A 538 -6.53 14.83 -23.13
N ALA A 539 -7.49 14.52 -22.25
CA ALA A 539 -7.45 13.35 -21.42
C ALA A 539 -7.45 12.04 -22.26
N PHE A 540 -8.31 12.00 -23.28
CA PHE A 540 -8.38 10.86 -24.20
C PHE A 540 -7.09 10.66 -24.99
N ALA A 541 -6.50 11.75 -25.52
CA ALA A 541 -5.24 11.64 -26.28
C ALA A 541 -4.12 11.03 -25.42
N ILE A 542 -3.96 11.48 -24.17
CA ILE A 542 -2.97 10.94 -23.22
C ILE A 542 -3.31 9.49 -22.84
N ALA A 543 -4.59 9.20 -22.56
CA ALA A 543 -5.03 7.86 -22.20
C ALA A 543 -4.82 6.85 -23.33
N ARG A 544 -5.02 7.27 -24.59
CA ARG A 544 -4.76 6.45 -25.78
C ARG A 544 -3.27 6.18 -25.95
N ASP A 545 -2.40 7.16 -25.73
CA ASP A 545 -0.95 7.00 -25.83
C ASP A 545 -0.42 6.03 -24.75
N LEU A 546 -0.97 6.09 -23.55
CA LEU A 546 -0.68 5.17 -22.46
C LEU A 546 -1.35 3.79 -22.60
N GLY A 547 -2.28 3.61 -23.53
CA GLY A 547 -3.03 2.36 -23.70
C GLY A 547 -4.17 2.14 -22.70
N ILE A 548 -4.59 3.19 -21.97
CA ILE A 548 -5.66 3.13 -20.96
C ILE A 548 -7.04 3.05 -21.65
N ALA A 549 -7.27 3.84 -22.68
CA ALA A 549 -8.53 3.88 -23.44
C ALA A 549 -8.28 3.66 -24.92
N LYS A 550 -9.21 2.96 -25.58
CA LYS A 550 -9.16 2.66 -27.04
C LYS A 550 -10.10 3.53 -27.85
N SER A 551 -11.25 3.88 -27.28
CA SER A 551 -12.28 4.68 -27.96
C SER A 551 -12.75 5.85 -27.07
N ARG A 552 -13.36 6.85 -27.74
CA ARG A 552 -13.95 8.01 -27.06
C ARG A 552 -15.17 7.63 -26.19
N GLU A 553 -15.79 6.50 -26.46
CA GLU A 553 -16.92 5.98 -25.70
C GLU A 553 -16.54 5.52 -24.29
N GLU A 554 -15.25 5.22 -24.06
CA GLU A 554 -14.70 4.89 -22.74
C GLU A 554 -14.38 6.13 -21.89
N CYS A 555 -14.78 7.33 -22.36
CA CYS A 555 -14.59 8.61 -21.67
C CYS A 555 -15.93 9.18 -21.20
N MET A 556 -15.93 9.78 -19.99
CA MET A 556 -17.08 10.46 -19.40
C MET A 556 -16.66 11.77 -18.77
N THR A 557 -17.53 12.78 -18.83
CA THR A 557 -17.28 14.10 -18.22
C THR A 557 -17.98 14.27 -16.88
N GLY A 558 -17.50 15.22 -16.06
CA GLY A 558 -18.13 15.56 -14.79
C GLY A 558 -19.61 15.99 -14.96
N ALA A 559 -19.94 16.73 -16.01
CA ALA A 559 -21.32 17.13 -16.32
C ALA A 559 -22.22 15.92 -16.63
N GLU A 560 -21.71 14.91 -17.31
CA GLU A 560 -22.44 13.66 -17.54
C GLU A 560 -22.66 12.86 -16.25
N ILE A 561 -21.69 12.89 -15.31
CA ILE A 561 -21.83 12.27 -13.97
C ILE A 561 -22.94 12.97 -13.18
N GLU A 562 -22.99 14.30 -13.21
CA GLU A 562 -24.03 15.08 -12.51
C GLU A 562 -25.44 14.83 -13.07
N ALA A 563 -25.55 14.64 -14.36
CA ALA A 563 -26.81 14.37 -15.03
C ALA A 563 -27.41 12.99 -14.78
N MET A 564 -26.65 12.05 -14.20
CA MET A 564 -27.06 10.67 -13.96
C MET A 564 -27.44 10.43 -12.49
N ASP A 565 -28.46 9.61 -12.28
CA ASP A 565 -28.75 9.04 -10.97
C ASP A 565 -27.67 8.01 -10.55
N GLY A 566 -27.57 7.74 -9.26
CA GLY A 566 -26.52 6.90 -8.71
C GLY A 566 -26.50 5.45 -9.23
N GLU A 567 -27.66 4.87 -9.57
CA GLU A 567 -27.75 3.50 -10.06
C GLU A 567 -27.30 3.40 -11.54
N THR A 568 -27.74 4.34 -12.37
CA THR A 568 -27.35 4.44 -13.78
C THR A 568 -25.85 4.71 -13.89
N PHE A 569 -25.33 5.63 -13.07
CA PHE A 569 -23.91 5.95 -13.03
C PHE A 569 -23.07 4.71 -12.65
N ARG A 570 -23.47 3.99 -11.60
CA ARG A 570 -22.77 2.78 -11.16
C ARG A 570 -22.64 1.74 -12.28
N LYS A 571 -23.71 1.47 -13.03
CA LYS A 571 -23.69 0.51 -14.14
C LYS A 571 -22.78 0.96 -15.30
N LYS A 572 -22.74 2.26 -15.60
CA LYS A 572 -21.89 2.81 -16.66
C LYS A 572 -20.43 2.94 -16.26
N ALA A 573 -20.14 3.25 -15.00
CA ALA A 573 -18.78 3.48 -14.51
C ALA A 573 -17.82 2.30 -14.75
N GLU A 574 -18.31 1.06 -14.75
CA GLU A 574 -17.49 -0.14 -15.01
C GLU A 574 -16.83 -0.13 -16.40
N GLY A 575 -17.50 0.44 -17.41
CA GLY A 575 -17.01 0.52 -18.79
C GLY A 575 -16.15 1.76 -19.09
N ILE A 576 -16.08 2.71 -18.17
CA ILE A 576 -15.37 3.97 -18.39
C ILE A 576 -13.91 3.85 -17.93
N ARG A 577 -13.00 4.35 -18.75
CA ARG A 577 -11.55 4.37 -18.51
C ARG A 577 -10.98 5.76 -18.29
N VAL A 578 -11.72 6.80 -18.70
CA VAL A 578 -11.31 8.21 -18.56
C VAL A 578 -12.45 9.05 -18.04
N PHE A 579 -12.24 9.69 -16.90
CA PHE A 579 -13.15 10.71 -16.37
C PHE A 579 -12.48 12.08 -16.47
N ALA A 580 -13.09 12.99 -17.23
CA ALA A 580 -12.56 14.30 -17.57
C ALA A 580 -13.42 15.45 -17.02
N ARG A 581 -12.82 16.62 -16.77
CA ARG A 581 -13.48 17.78 -16.15
C ARG A 581 -14.23 17.45 -14.87
N VAL A 582 -13.59 16.69 -14.00
CA VAL A 582 -14.15 16.24 -12.73
C VAL A 582 -13.77 17.18 -11.59
N SER A 583 -14.71 17.41 -10.67
CA SER A 583 -14.47 18.07 -9.38
C SER A 583 -13.96 17.05 -8.33
N PRO A 584 -13.47 17.52 -7.17
CA PRO A 584 -13.12 16.64 -6.06
C PRO A 584 -14.27 15.71 -5.61
N GLU A 585 -15.50 16.21 -5.59
CA GLU A 585 -16.71 15.44 -5.25
C GLU A 585 -16.98 14.33 -6.27
N HIS A 586 -16.76 14.60 -7.56
CA HIS A 586 -16.88 13.59 -8.59
C HIS A 586 -15.85 12.46 -8.40
N LYS A 587 -14.60 12.77 -7.96
CA LYS A 587 -13.58 11.75 -7.68
C LYS A 587 -14.08 10.76 -6.62
N VAL A 588 -14.72 11.24 -5.55
CA VAL A 588 -15.30 10.38 -4.52
C VAL A 588 -16.43 9.52 -5.09
N ARG A 589 -17.38 10.13 -5.82
CA ARG A 589 -18.50 9.40 -6.45
C ARG A 589 -18.03 8.31 -7.41
N ILE A 590 -16.97 8.55 -8.18
CA ILE A 590 -16.38 7.56 -9.10
C ILE A 590 -15.85 6.36 -8.31
N VAL A 591 -15.04 6.61 -7.27
CA VAL A 591 -14.48 5.56 -6.41
C VAL A 591 -15.60 4.75 -5.76
N GLU A 592 -16.60 5.39 -5.18
CA GLU A 592 -17.75 4.73 -4.54
C GLU A 592 -18.59 3.91 -5.54
N ALA A 593 -18.80 4.40 -6.75
CA ALA A 593 -19.52 3.68 -7.79
C ALA A 593 -18.80 2.40 -8.22
N LEU A 594 -17.49 2.47 -8.41
CA LEU A 594 -16.66 1.32 -8.75
C LEU A 594 -16.64 0.28 -7.61
N LYS A 595 -16.50 0.72 -6.36
CA LYS A 595 -16.58 -0.16 -5.17
C LYS A 595 -17.94 -0.83 -5.04
N ALA A 596 -19.01 -0.08 -5.24
CA ALA A 596 -20.37 -0.61 -5.23
C ALA A 596 -20.62 -1.61 -6.38
N GLY A 597 -19.86 -1.52 -7.50
CA GLY A 597 -19.80 -2.50 -8.58
C GLY A 597 -18.99 -3.76 -8.24
N GLY A 598 -18.43 -3.86 -7.01
CA GLY A 598 -17.64 -5.02 -6.56
C GLY A 598 -16.17 -4.95 -6.92
N LYS A 599 -15.68 -3.79 -7.38
CA LYS A 599 -14.25 -3.56 -7.61
C LYS A 599 -13.53 -3.27 -6.30
N ILE A 600 -12.26 -3.68 -6.23
CA ILE A 600 -11.33 -3.28 -5.17
C ILE A 600 -10.46 -2.18 -5.75
N VAL A 601 -10.65 -0.96 -5.26
CA VAL A 601 -10.15 0.26 -5.91
C VAL A 601 -8.94 0.80 -5.16
N ALA A 602 -7.82 0.98 -5.89
CA ALA A 602 -6.74 1.86 -5.47
C ALA A 602 -6.94 3.24 -6.12
N MET A 603 -6.75 4.31 -5.35
CA MET A 603 -6.79 5.70 -5.84
C MET A 603 -5.46 6.38 -5.60
N THR A 604 -4.92 7.04 -6.64
CA THR A 604 -3.71 7.86 -6.49
C THR A 604 -4.03 9.34 -6.55
N GLY A 605 -3.27 10.15 -5.83
CA GLY A 605 -3.38 11.61 -5.86
C GLY A 605 -2.21 12.29 -5.17
N ASP A 606 -2.03 13.59 -5.46
CA ASP A 606 -0.96 14.42 -4.92
C ASP A 606 -1.48 15.68 -4.22
N GLY A 607 -2.72 16.08 -4.52
CA GLY A 607 -3.32 17.35 -4.08
C GLY A 607 -4.27 17.22 -2.88
N VAL A 608 -4.62 18.39 -2.33
CA VAL A 608 -5.68 18.52 -1.32
C VAL A 608 -7.02 18.00 -1.85
N ASN A 609 -7.28 18.23 -3.13
CA ASN A 609 -8.50 17.83 -3.83
C ASN A 609 -8.68 16.31 -3.94
N ASP A 610 -7.60 15.55 -3.77
CA ASP A 610 -7.60 14.08 -3.84
C ASP A 610 -7.84 13.42 -2.49
N ALA A 611 -7.58 14.12 -1.39
CA ALA A 611 -7.65 13.55 -0.05
C ALA A 611 -8.98 12.83 0.27
N PRO A 612 -10.16 13.37 -0.08
CA PRO A 612 -11.42 12.67 0.14
C PRO A 612 -11.53 11.36 -0.65
N SER A 613 -11.08 11.35 -1.92
CA SER A 613 -11.11 10.17 -2.77
C SER A 613 -10.07 9.12 -2.38
N LEU A 614 -8.87 9.56 -1.91
CA LEU A 614 -7.86 8.67 -1.32
C LEU A 614 -8.42 7.94 -0.09
N LYS A 615 -9.16 8.64 0.77
CA LYS A 615 -9.78 8.05 1.96
C LYS A 615 -10.97 7.14 1.64
N ALA A 616 -11.72 7.42 0.57
CA ALA A 616 -12.87 6.63 0.12
C ALA A 616 -12.46 5.32 -0.57
N ALA A 617 -11.27 5.27 -1.17
CA ALA A 617 -10.73 4.08 -1.83
C ALA A 617 -10.47 2.92 -0.84
N ASP A 618 -10.31 1.71 -1.37
CA ASP A 618 -9.85 0.57 -0.56
C ASP A 618 -8.36 0.69 -0.23
N VAL A 619 -7.60 1.34 -1.12
CA VAL A 619 -6.19 1.70 -0.90
C VAL A 619 -5.94 3.10 -1.46
N GLY A 620 -5.72 4.07 -0.59
CA GLY A 620 -5.27 5.41 -0.98
C GLY A 620 -3.76 5.45 -1.14
N ILE A 621 -3.27 6.01 -2.24
CA ILE A 621 -1.84 6.09 -2.58
C ILE A 621 -1.47 7.55 -2.86
N ALA A 622 -0.59 8.14 -2.05
CA ALA A 622 -0.13 9.52 -2.24
C ALA A 622 1.29 9.60 -2.81
N MET A 623 1.57 10.71 -3.50
CA MET A 623 2.92 11.06 -3.92
C MET A 623 3.73 11.55 -2.71
N GLY A 624 5.01 11.19 -2.63
CA GLY A 624 5.84 11.46 -1.47
C GLY A 624 6.65 12.75 -1.57
N LYS A 625 7.10 13.12 -2.77
CA LYS A 625 7.92 14.32 -3.02
C LYS A 625 7.04 15.54 -3.31
N GLU A 626 6.20 15.45 -4.32
CA GLU A 626 5.34 16.53 -4.79
C GLU A 626 3.99 16.55 -4.08
N GLY A 627 3.57 15.41 -3.48
CA GLY A 627 2.30 15.31 -2.79
C GLY A 627 2.21 16.21 -1.56
N THR A 628 1.04 16.81 -1.36
CA THR A 628 0.75 17.64 -0.18
C THR A 628 0.70 16.79 1.11
N ASP A 629 0.94 17.43 2.25
CA ASP A 629 0.81 16.76 3.57
C ASP A 629 -0.58 16.18 3.78
N VAL A 630 -1.60 16.82 3.21
CA VAL A 630 -3.00 16.40 3.27
C VAL A 630 -3.23 15.11 2.50
N ALA A 631 -2.76 15.05 1.26
CA ALA A 631 -2.84 13.83 0.46
C ALA A 631 -2.08 12.68 1.14
N ARG A 632 -0.83 12.94 1.63
CA ARG A 632 -0.06 11.97 2.41
C ARG A 632 -0.78 11.56 3.70
N GLY A 633 -1.45 12.52 4.37
CA GLY A 633 -2.24 12.28 5.58
C GLY A 633 -3.44 11.37 5.36
N ALA A 634 -4.13 11.50 4.24
CA ALA A 634 -5.31 10.73 3.87
C ALA A 634 -4.98 9.33 3.31
N ALA A 635 -3.79 9.16 2.73
CA ALA A 635 -3.39 7.94 2.04
C ALA A 635 -2.94 6.82 3.00
N ASP A 636 -3.10 5.59 2.53
CA ASP A 636 -2.62 4.37 3.18
C ASP A 636 -1.17 4.06 2.82
N LEU A 637 -0.78 4.39 1.59
CA LEU A 637 0.55 4.18 1.03
C LEU A 637 1.11 5.49 0.48
N VAL A 638 2.43 5.67 0.56
CA VAL A 638 3.11 6.84 0.01
C VAL A 638 4.26 6.39 -0.89
N LEU A 639 4.30 6.87 -2.13
CA LEU A 639 5.35 6.56 -3.09
C LEU A 639 6.52 7.52 -2.91
N THR A 640 7.71 7.02 -2.60
CA THR A 640 8.88 7.86 -2.32
C THR A 640 9.48 8.51 -3.56
N ASP A 641 9.16 8.01 -4.75
CA ASP A 641 9.69 8.44 -6.05
C ASP A 641 8.66 9.13 -6.95
N ASP A 642 7.39 9.22 -6.51
CA ASP A 642 6.25 9.77 -7.25
C ASP A 642 6.03 9.07 -8.61
N ASN A 643 6.41 7.80 -8.71
CA ASN A 643 6.36 7.06 -9.95
C ASN A 643 5.20 6.05 -9.95
N PHE A 644 4.29 6.18 -10.93
CA PHE A 644 3.17 5.28 -11.12
C PHE A 644 3.60 3.80 -11.25
N ALA A 645 4.75 3.52 -11.88
CA ALA A 645 5.29 2.17 -12.00
C ALA A 645 5.68 1.54 -10.65
N THR A 646 5.88 2.34 -9.60
CA THR A 646 6.14 1.82 -8.26
C THR A 646 4.91 1.17 -7.64
N ILE A 647 3.69 1.54 -8.07
CA ILE A 647 2.44 0.89 -7.67
C ILE A 647 2.40 -0.56 -8.14
N GLU A 648 2.84 -0.82 -9.37
CA GLU A 648 2.94 -2.17 -9.93
C GLU A 648 3.88 -3.05 -9.09
N LYS A 649 5.06 -2.53 -8.74
CA LYS A 649 6.02 -3.23 -7.88
C LYS A 649 5.44 -3.50 -6.48
N ALA A 650 4.76 -2.51 -5.91
CA ALA A 650 4.10 -2.65 -4.62
C ALA A 650 2.95 -3.67 -4.67
N MET A 651 2.17 -3.70 -5.74
CA MET A 651 1.10 -4.68 -5.95
C MET A 651 1.66 -6.11 -6.09
N LYS A 652 2.77 -6.27 -6.82
CA LYS A 652 3.51 -7.52 -6.95
C LYS A 652 3.94 -8.06 -5.58
N GLU A 653 4.53 -7.21 -4.75
CA GLU A 653 4.87 -7.54 -3.36
C GLU A 653 3.62 -7.87 -2.53
N GLY A 654 2.55 -7.09 -2.64
CA GLY A 654 1.29 -7.32 -1.94
C GLY A 654 0.66 -8.69 -2.24
N ARG A 655 0.64 -9.11 -3.51
CA ARG A 655 0.21 -10.46 -3.92
C ARG A 655 1.09 -11.54 -3.31
N GLY A 656 2.41 -11.35 -3.33
CA GLY A 656 3.36 -12.28 -2.73
C GLY A 656 3.21 -12.41 -1.22
N ILE A 657 2.94 -11.31 -0.53
CA ILE A 657 2.72 -11.28 0.93
C ILE A 657 1.47 -12.09 1.30
N TYR A 658 0.38 -11.86 0.59
CA TYR A 658 -0.86 -12.61 0.83
C TYR A 658 -0.66 -14.11 0.60
N GLU A 659 -0.01 -14.49 -0.49
CA GLU A 659 0.26 -15.91 -0.79
C GLU A 659 1.13 -16.56 0.28
N ASN A 660 2.14 -15.87 0.79
CA ASN A 660 2.96 -16.36 1.89
C ASN A 660 2.16 -16.56 3.18
N ILE A 661 1.28 -15.59 3.52
CA ILE A 661 0.40 -15.71 4.67
C ILE A 661 -0.55 -16.90 4.49
N ARG A 662 -1.14 -17.06 3.30
CA ARG A 662 -2.02 -18.17 2.98
C ARG A 662 -1.31 -19.53 3.12
N LYS A 663 -0.12 -19.68 2.54
CA LYS A 663 0.71 -20.90 2.68
C LYS A 663 1.01 -21.20 4.14
N THR A 664 1.37 -20.21 4.92
CA THR A 664 1.63 -20.36 6.36
C THR A 664 0.39 -20.86 7.12
N ILE A 665 -0.79 -20.29 6.82
CA ILE A 665 -2.05 -20.70 7.46
C ILE A 665 -2.40 -22.14 7.08
N LEU A 666 -2.34 -22.48 5.80
CA LEU A 666 -2.66 -23.84 5.31
C LEU A 666 -1.69 -24.88 5.88
N PHE A 667 -0.41 -24.53 6.00
CA PHE A 667 0.60 -25.38 6.65
C PHE A 667 0.24 -25.68 8.09
N LEU A 668 0.00 -24.65 8.91
CA LEU A 668 -0.34 -24.82 10.33
C LEU A 668 -1.64 -25.59 10.51
N LEU A 669 -2.66 -25.33 9.70
CA LEU A 669 -3.93 -26.05 9.79
C LEU A 669 -3.81 -27.51 9.36
N SER A 670 -2.99 -27.84 8.36
CA SER A 670 -2.76 -29.21 7.96
C SER A 670 -1.97 -30.00 9.01
N SER A 671 -1.01 -29.35 9.69
CA SER A 671 -0.27 -29.92 10.82
C SER A 671 -1.23 -30.27 11.97
N ASN A 672 -2.00 -29.29 12.44
CA ASN A 672 -2.95 -29.50 13.54
C ASN A 672 -4.03 -30.55 13.20
N PHE A 673 -4.48 -30.57 11.92
CA PHE A 673 -5.43 -31.58 11.48
C PHE A 673 -4.82 -32.99 11.53
N GLY A 674 -3.51 -33.13 11.21
CA GLY A 674 -2.78 -34.38 11.39
C GLY A 674 -2.71 -34.85 12.83
N GLU A 675 -2.48 -33.94 13.77
CA GLU A 675 -2.50 -34.22 15.21
C GLU A 675 -3.86 -34.73 15.68
N ILE A 676 -4.92 -34.02 15.28
CA ILE A 676 -6.30 -34.41 15.60
C ILE A 676 -6.61 -35.80 15.07
N ILE A 677 -6.28 -36.10 13.82
CA ILE A 677 -6.52 -37.41 13.21
C ILE A 677 -5.77 -38.51 13.95
N THR A 678 -4.49 -38.29 14.29
CA THR A 678 -3.66 -39.24 15.03
C THR A 678 -4.33 -39.60 16.36
N MET A 679 -4.77 -38.61 17.11
CA MET A 679 -5.40 -38.78 18.42
C MET A 679 -6.78 -39.42 18.29
N LEU A 680 -7.62 -38.92 17.40
CA LEU A 680 -8.98 -39.40 17.15
C LEU A 680 -8.99 -40.86 16.73
N ALA A 681 -8.17 -41.23 15.75
CA ALA A 681 -8.10 -42.58 15.22
C ALA A 681 -7.68 -43.59 16.30
N ALA A 682 -6.68 -43.25 17.12
CA ALA A 682 -6.22 -44.13 18.20
C ALA A 682 -7.33 -44.35 19.23
N VAL A 683 -8.00 -43.29 19.66
CA VAL A 683 -9.07 -43.41 20.67
C VAL A 683 -10.28 -44.18 20.13
N LEU A 684 -10.69 -44.00 18.87
CA LEU A 684 -11.80 -44.73 18.26
C LEU A 684 -11.52 -46.23 18.15
N VAL A 685 -10.27 -46.62 17.84
CA VAL A 685 -9.87 -48.03 17.76
C VAL A 685 -9.70 -48.65 19.15
N GLY A 686 -9.68 -47.88 20.21
CA GLY A 686 -9.54 -48.37 21.56
C GLY A 686 -8.11 -48.32 22.11
N PHE A 687 -7.14 -47.68 21.42
CA PHE A 687 -5.76 -47.57 21.88
C PHE A 687 -5.57 -46.45 22.93
N PRO A 688 -4.51 -46.52 23.75
CA PRO A 688 -4.07 -45.40 24.57
C PRO A 688 -3.75 -44.17 23.68
N SER A 689 -3.68 -42.97 24.29
CA SER A 689 -3.29 -41.77 23.57
C SER A 689 -1.89 -41.90 22.94
N PRO A 690 -1.78 -41.66 21.60
CA PRO A 690 -0.50 -41.75 20.90
C PRO A 690 0.41 -40.58 21.20
N LEU A 691 -0.08 -39.49 21.76
CA LEU A 691 0.64 -38.26 22.06
C LEU A 691 0.28 -37.76 23.46
N LYS A 692 1.23 -37.16 24.15
CA LYS A 692 1.05 -36.41 25.39
C LYS A 692 0.76 -34.93 25.08
N ALA A 693 0.13 -34.20 26.00
CA ALA A 693 -0.07 -32.76 25.85
C ALA A 693 1.26 -32.02 25.67
N SER A 694 2.30 -32.42 26.39
CA SER A 694 3.67 -31.87 26.24
C SER A 694 4.27 -32.06 24.85
N HIS A 695 3.98 -33.17 24.17
CA HIS A 695 4.44 -33.45 22.80
C HIS A 695 3.77 -32.49 21.80
N ILE A 696 2.46 -32.30 21.90
CA ILE A 696 1.68 -31.42 21.04
C ILE A 696 2.12 -29.97 21.22
N LEU A 697 2.23 -29.50 22.45
CA LEU A 697 2.67 -28.15 22.73
C LEU A 697 4.10 -27.90 22.22
N TRP A 698 5.00 -28.87 22.32
CA TRP A 698 6.35 -28.77 21.76
C TRP A 698 6.32 -28.61 20.24
N ILE A 699 5.50 -29.39 19.55
CA ILE A 699 5.38 -29.33 18.10
C ILE A 699 4.82 -27.95 17.68
N ASN A 700 3.65 -27.58 18.19
CA ASN A 700 2.97 -26.37 17.79
C ASN A 700 3.76 -25.10 18.08
N LEU A 701 4.44 -25.02 19.22
CA LEU A 701 5.17 -23.84 19.62
C LEU A 701 6.55 -23.74 18.96
N ILE A 702 7.27 -24.84 18.85
CA ILE A 702 8.70 -24.83 18.50
C ILE A 702 8.93 -25.34 17.07
N THR A 703 8.46 -26.54 16.75
CA THR A 703 8.76 -27.17 15.47
C THR A 703 7.94 -26.57 14.32
N ASP A 704 6.71 -26.15 14.55
CA ASP A 704 5.85 -25.58 13.52
C ASP A 704 6.03 -24.07 13.33
N SER A 705 6.33 -23.34 14.40
CA SER A 705 6.50 -21.89 14.33
C SER A 705 7.67 -21.45 13.47
N LEU A 706 8.78 -22.17 13.47
CA LEU A 706 9.97 -21.83 12.70
C LEU A 706 9.75 -21.98 11.19
N PRO A 707 9.22 -23.12 10.67
CA PRO A 707 8.89 -23.26 9.26
C PRO A 707 7.76 -22.33 8.83
N ALA A 708 6.74 -22.10 9.67
CA ALA A 708 5.66 -21.18 9.39
C ALA A 708 6.18 -19.75 9.14
N LEU A 709 7.10 -19.26 9.99
CA LEU A 709 7.77 -17.98 9.80
C LEU A 709 8.63 -17.97 8.54
N ALA A 710 9.33 -19.06 8.25
CA ALA A 710 10.15 -19.18 7.04
C ALA A 710 9.29 -19.16 5.75
N LEU A 711 8.11 -19.79 5.74
CA LEU A 711 7.12 -19.70 4.66
C LEU A 711 6.61 -18.28 4.47
N GLY A 712 6.31 -17.57 5.56
CA GLY A 712 5.90 -16.18 5.53
C GLY A 712 6.94 -15.22 4.92
N MET A 713 8.21 -15.63 4.93
CA MET A 713 9.34 -14.85 4.38
C MET A 713 9.78 -15.32 3.00
N ASP A 714 9.11 -16.29 2.39
CA ASP A 714 9.52 -16.87 1.12
C ASP A 714 9.46 -15.85 -0.02
N LYS A 715 10.31 -16.06 -1.03
CA LYS A 715 10.29 -15.29 -2.27
C LYS A 715 9.32 -15.97 -3.23
N ASN A 716 8.31 -15.23 -3.63
CA ASN A 716 7.38 -15.70 -4.65
C ASN A 716 7.85 -15.29 -6.05
N ASP A 717 7.42 -16.06 -7.04
CA ASP A 717 7.51 -15.66 -8.45
C ASP A 717 6.47 -14.56 -8.71
N GLY A 718 6.87 -13.32 -8.45
CA GLY A 718 5.97 -12.20 -8.58
C GLY A 718 5.45 -11.96 -9.99
N GLU A 719 6.18 -12.40 -11.04
CA GLU A 719 5.70 -12.29 -12.44
C GLU A 719 4.61 -13.31 -12.73
N ALA A 720 4.75 -14.53 -12.21
CA ALA A 720 3.69 -15.52 -12.30
C ALA A 720 2.42 -15.05 -11.56
N LEU A 721 2.58 -14.51 -10.35
CA LEU A 721 1.47 -13.97 -9.55
C LEU A 721 0.77 -12.77 -10.24
N MET A 722 1.50 -11.94 -10.99
CA MET A 722 0.90 -10.84 -11.73
C MET A 722 0.09 -11.29 -12.95
N LYS A 723 0.30 -12.50 -13.47
CA LYS A 723 -0.52 -13.08 -14.53
C LYS A 723 -1.83 -13.69 -14.05
N GLU A 724 -1.94 -13.93 -12.75
CA GLU A 724 -3.16 -14.45 -12.13
C GLU A 724 -4.21 -13.35 -11.97
N LYS A 725 -5.49 -13.73 -12.04
CA LYS A 725 -6.59 -12.79 -11.76
C LYS A 725 -6.54 -12.34 -10.32
N PRO A 726 -6.82 -11.06 -10.03
CA PRO A 726 -6.96 -10.57 -8.67
C PRO A 726 -8.00 -11.37 -7.89
N ARG A 727 -7.71 -11.68 -6.63
CA ARG A 727 -8.67 -12.36 -5.75
C ARG A 727 -9.88 -11.47 -5.47
N LYS A 728 -11.03 -12.10 -5.27
CA LYS A 728 -12.24 -11.38 -4.83
C LYS A 728 -12.15 -11.10 -3.33
N SER A 729 -12.77 -10.01 -2.89
CA SER A 729 -12.86 -9.68 -1.45
C SER A 729 -13.60 -10.75 -0.63
N SER A 730 -14.46 -11.54 -1.28
CA SER A 730 -15.22 -12.66 -0.67
C SER A 730 -14.46 -13.98 -0.63
N ASP A 731 -13.31 -14.10 -1.30
CA ASP A 731 -12.58 -15.36 -1.38
C ASP A 731 -12.10 -15.81 0.00
N SER A 732 -12.43 -17.06 0.34
CA SER A 732 -11.95 -17.70 1.57
C SER A 732 -10.45 -17.98 1.49
N LEU A 733 -9.78 -18.05 2.64
CA LEU A 733 -8.39 -18.53 2.75
C LEU A 733 -8.22 -19.95 2.19
N PHE A 734 -9.30 -20.72 2.20
CA PHE A 734 -9.36 -22.09 1.66
C PHE A 734 -9.72 -22.16 0.17
N ALA A 735 -9.96 -21.04 -0.50
CA ALA A 735 -10.23 -21.02 -1.94
C ALA A 735 -9.08 -21.65 -2.74
N HIS A 736 -9.35 -21.99 -4.00
CA HIS A 736 -8.34 -22.53 -4.92
C HIS A 736 -7.64 -23.79 -4.39
N GLY A 737 -8.42 -24.76 -3.87
CA GLY A 737 -7.90 -26.03 -3.39
C GLY A 737 -7.29 -26.03 -1.99
N GLY A 738 -7.30 -24.91 -1.25
CA GLY A 738 -6.70 -24.82 0.07
C GLY A 738 -7.29 -25.79 1.09
N LEU A 739 -8.63 -26.01 1.08
CA LEU A 739 -9.27 -26.98 1.97
C LEU A 739 -8.84 -28.41 1.64
N SER A 740 -8.83 -28.77 0.37
CA SER A 740 -8.41 -30.10 -0.08
C SER A 740 -6.95 -30.39 0.28
N CYS A 741 -6.09 -29.38 0.13
CA CYS A 741 -4.69 -29.42 0.54
C CYS A 741 -4.57 -29.68 2.05
N THR A 742 -5.24 -28.87 2.90
CA THR A 742 -5.23 -29.02 4.37
C THR A 742 -5.70 -30.38 4.80
N VAL A 743 -6.81 -30.88 4.25
CA VAL A 743 -7.38 -32.18 4.60
C VAL A 743 -6.47 -33.33 4.11
N CYS A 744 -5.99 -33.28 2.87
CA CYS A 744 -5.14 -34.33 2.30
C CYS A 744 -3.84 -34.50 3.10
N TYR A 745 -3.10 -33.42 3.32
CA TYR A 745 -1.86 -33.50 4.08
C TYR A 745 -2.09 -33.84 5.56
N GLY A 746 -3.13 -33.31 6.19
CA GLY A 746 -3.49 -33.66 7.56
C GLY A 746 -3.82 -35.15 7.72
N VAL A 747 -4.59 -35.73 6.78
CA VAL A 747 -4.88 -37.18 6.79
C VAL A 747 -3.60 -37.98 6.61
N VAL A 748 -2.74 -37.61 5.68
CA VAL A 748 -1.46 -38.31 5.43
C VAL A 748 -0.58 -38.26 6.68
N ILE A 749 -0.36 -37.07 7.24
CA ILE A 749 0.46 -36.86 8.46
C ILE A 749 -0.11 -37.66 9.63
N GLY A 750 -1.43 -37.61 9.82
CA GLY A 750 -2.08 -38.36 10.88
C GLY A 750 -1.94 -39.87 10.74
N LEU A 751 -2.11 -40.40 9.53
CA LEU A 751 -1.99 -41.85 9.26
C LEU A 751 -0.55 -42.35 9.43
N ILE A 752 0.46 -41.62 8.93
CA ILE A 752 1.86 -42.03 9.12
C ILE A 752 2.30 -41.96 10.57
N SER A 753 1.81 -40.99 11.34
CA SER A 753 2.08 -40.87 12.77
C SER A 753 1.45 -42.02 13.55
N LEU A 754 0.21 -42.39 13.21
CA LEU A 754 -0.45 -43.56 13.78
C LEU A 754 0.27 -44.87 13.38
N LEU A 755 0.73 -44.99 12.15
CA LEU A 755 1.53 -46.12 11.70
C LEU A 755 2.83 -46.22 12.51
N ALA A 756 3.53 -45.10 12.72
CA ALA A 756 4.72 -45.06 13.54
C ALA A 756 4.46 -45.49 15.00
N PHE A 757 3.32 -45.06 15.59
CA PHE A 757 2.85 -45.50 16.90
C PHE A 757 2.73 -47.02 16.97
N LEU A 758 2.16 -47.64 15.93
CA LEU A 758 1.91 -49.07 15.88
C LEU A 758 3.14 -49.92 15.60
N THR A 759 4.25 -49.35 15.10
CA THR A 759 5.49 -50.09 14.82
C THR A 759 6.07 -50.78 16.07
N VAL A 760 5.99 -50.12 17.22
CA VAL A 760 6.54 -50.63 18.48
C VAL A 760 5.73 -51.81 19.00
N PRO A 761 4.39 -51.73 19.25
CA PRO A 761 3.62 -52.85 19.73
C PRO A 761 3.63 -54.02 18.71
N TYR A 762 3.63 -53.74 17.41
CA TYR A 762 3.75 -54.75 16.35
C TYR A 762 5.07 -55.51 16.45
N GLY A 763 6.22 -54.83 16.59
CA GLY A 763 7.53 -55.44 16.78
C GLY A 763 7.59 -56.29 18.06
N GLU A 764 6.95 -55.84 19.15
CA GLU A 764 6.88 -56.59 20.40
C GLU A 764 6.03 -57.86 20.31
N LEU A 765 4.91 -57.80 19.60
CA LEU A 765 4.07 -58.98 19.31
C LEU A 765 4.85 -60.04 18.54
N LEU A 766 5.62 -59.64 17.51
CA LEU A 766 6.46 -60.56 16.76
C LEU A 766 7.55 -61.20 17.60
N ARG A 767 8.20 -60.45 18.49
CA ARG A 767 9.22 -60.98 19.45
C ARG A 767 8.63 -62.01 20.38
N GLN A 768 7.36 -61.76 20.84
CA GLN A 768 6.69 -62.70 21.76
C GLN A 768 5.94 -63.81 21.02
N HIS A 769 6.03 -63.92 19.69
CA HIS A 769 5.33 -64.89 18.86
C HIS A 769 3.78 -64.90 19.08
N LEU A 770 3.22 -63.74 19.38
CA LEU A 770 1.79 -63.58 19.59
C LEU A 770 1.10 -63.17 18.27
N PRO A 771 -0.19 -63.62 18.06
CA PRO A 771 -0.92 -63.22 16.88
C PRO A 771 -1.23 -61.70 16.90
N VAL A 772 -1.09 -61.09 15.72
CA VAL A 772 -1.40 -59.65 15.54
C VAL A 772 -2.91 -59.42 15.52
N THR A 773 -3.46 -59.08 16.67
CA THR A 773 -4.88 -58.76 16.88
C THR A 773 -5.01 -57.45 17.60
N LEU A 774 -6.12 -56.73 17.40
CA LEU A 774 -6.36 -55.47 18.10
C LEU A 774 -6.27 -55.61 19.63
N GLN A 775 -6.79 -56.72 20.17
CA GLN A 775 -6.74 -57.00 21.61
C GLN A 775 -5.28 -57.18 22.12
N ASN A 776 -4.45 -57.87 21.35
CA ASN A 776 -3.06 -58.10 21.75
C ASN A 776 -2.26 -56.78 21.60
N LEU A 777 -2.50 -55.97 20.57
CA LEU A 777 -1.88 -54.66 20.43
C LEU A 777 -2.26 -53.74 21.62
N GLU A 778 -3.53 -53.69 21.99
CA GLU A 778 -4.02 -52.94 23.15
C GLU A 778 -3.35 -53.39 24.44
N LYS A 779 -3.28 -54.71 24.66
CA LYS A 779 -2.71 -55.29 25.85
C LYS A 779 -1.22 -54.93 26.02
N ILE A 780 -0.47 -54.96 24.91
CA ILE A 780 0.97 -54.62 24.93
C ILE A 780 1.12 -53.09 25.10
N LEU A 781 0.29 -52.27 24.50
CA LEU A 781 0.34 -50.82 24.67
C LEU A 781 0.01 -50.33 26.08
N ARG A 782 -0.62 -51.15 26.92
CA ARG A 782 -0.83 -50.87 28.36
C ARG A 782 0.46 -50.98 29.18
N LEU A 783 1.54 -51.57 28.62
CA LEU A 783 2.82 -51.60 29.26
C LEU A 783 3.53 -50.27 29.13
N ALA A 784 3.80 -49.56 30.22
CA ALA A 784 4.35 -48.22 30.23
C ALA A 784 5.64 -48.03 29.37
N PRO A 785 6.62 -48.96 29.39
CA PRO A 785 7.82 -48.84 28.54
C PRO A 785 7.53 -48.92 27.03
N VAL A 786 6.55 -49.76 26.66
CA VAL A 786 6.12 -49.92 25.26
C VAL A 786 5.32 -48.70 24.81
N LEU A 787 4.41 -48.20 25.65
CA LEU A 787 3.64 -47.00 25.37
C LEU A 787 4.51 -45.77 25.19
N ASN A 788 5.44 -45.52 26.12
CA ASN A 788 6.33 -44.36 26.01
C ASN A 788 7.18 -44.39 24.73
N ARG A 789 7.67 -45.59 24.33
CA ARG A 789 8.43 -45.76 23.07
C ARG A 789 7.55 -45.60 21.86
N ALA A 790 6.31 -46.13 21.86
CA ALA A 790 5.33 -45.96 20.80
C ALA A 790 4.93 -44.47 20.63
N GLN A 791 4.69 -43.76 21.73
CA GLN A 791 4.44 -42.33 21.76
C GLN A 791 5.64 -41.54 21.22
N THR A 792 6.89 -41.95 21.51
CA THR A 792 8.11 -41.32 20.97
C THR A 792 8.18 -41.48 19.45
N HIS A 793 7.81 -42.66 18.91
CA HIS A 793 7.78 -42.91 17.47
C HIS A 793 6.73 -41.97 16.79
N ALA A 794 5.50 -41.93 17.32
CA ALA A 794 4.44 -41.04 16.81
C ALA A 794 4.86 -39.58 16.84
N PHE A 795 5.39 -39.11 17.98
CA PHE A 795 5.86 -37.76 18.20
C PHE A 795 6.96 -37.37 17.21
N THR A 796 7.94 -38.29 17.00
CA THR A 796 9.07 -38.03 16.08
C THR A 796 8.62 -37.95 14.64
N VAL A 797 7.75 -38.88 14.18
CA VAL A 797 7.24 -38.85 12.80
C VAL A 797 6.37 -37.61 12.59
N LEU A 798 5.52 -37.26 13.57
CA LEU A 798 4.67 -36.08 13.47
C LEU A 798 5.51 -34.81 13.31
N GLY A 799 6.45 -34.53 14.20
CA GLY A 799 7.28 -33.33 14.13
C GLY A 799 8.17 -33.29 12.88
N MET A 800 8.81 -34.41 12.50
CA MET A 800 9.67 -34.47 11.32
C MET A 800 8.87 -34.35 10.01
N SER A 801 7.68 -34.97 9.93
CA SER A 801 6.83 -34.90 8.74
C SER A 801 6.32 -33.48 8.47
N GLN A 802 6.06 -32.71 9.50
CA GLN A 802 5.69 -31.31 9.39
C GLN A 802 6.85 -30.45 8.85
N LEU A 803 8.10 -30.68 9.33
CA LEU A 803 9.28 -30.02 8.77
C LEU A 803 9.44 -30.30 7.26
N VAL A 804 9.22 -31.55 6.86
CA VAL A 804 9.30 -31.97 5.45
C VAL A 804 8.13 -31.40 4.65
N HIS A 805 6.92 -31.42 5.21
CA HIS A 805 5.73 -30.83 4.60
C HIS A 805 5.89 -29.33 4.32
N ALA A 806 6.51 -28.57 5.23
CA ALA A 806 6.77 -27.15 5.04
C ALA A 806 7.61 -26.86 3.79
N VAL A 807 8.51 -27.76 3.39
CA VAL A 807 9.32 -27.63 2.17
C VAL A 807 8.42 -27.70 0.91
N GLY A 808 7.47 -28.63 0.87
CA GLY A 808 6.48 -28.73 -0.21
C GLY A 808 5.52 -27.55 -0.28
N MET A 809 5.16 -27.00 0.89
CA MET A 809 4.24 -25.85 0.98
C MET A 809 4.84 -24.53 0.47
N ARG A 810 6.13 -24.45 0.14
CA ARG A 810 6.74 -23.29 -0.50
C ARG A 810 6.10 -22.97 -1.85
N ASP A 811 5.81 -23.98 -2.64
CA ASP A 811 5.07 -23.85 -3.90
C ASP A 811 4.28 -25.13 -4.18
N THR A 812 2.96 -25.06 -4.00
CA THR A 812 2.10 -26.24 -4.17
C THR A 812 1.97 -26.71 -5.61
N ASN A 813 2.40 -25.91 -6.59
CA ASN A 813 2.27 -26.17 -8.02
C ASN A 813 3.58 -26.61 -8.67
N LYS A 814 4.70 -26.57 -7.92
CA LYS A 814 6.02 -26.97 -8.45
C LYS A 814 6.58 -28.17 -7.71
N SER A 815 7.25 -29.04 -8.45
CA SER A 815 8.01 -30.13 -7.86
C SER A 815 9.09 -29.58 -6.91
N VAL A 816 9.23 -30.20 -5.73
CA VAL A 816 10.25 -29.80 -4.75
C VAL A 816 11.66 -29.87 -5.34
N PHE A 817 11.92 -30.82 -6.22
CA PHE A 817 13.22 -30.96 -6.90
C PHE A 817 13.49 -29.84 -7.94
N GLY A 818 12.45 -29.17 -8.40
CA GLY A 818 12.55 -28.00 -9.29
C GLY A 818 12.63 -26.65 -8.57
N MET A 819 12.46 -26.63 -7.26
CA MET A 819 12.52 -25.39 -6.46
C MET A 819 13.97 -25.03 -6.10
N ASN A 820 14.29 -23.74 -6.12
CA ASN A 820 15.56 -23.26 -5.58
C ASN A 820 15.49 -23.12 -4.05
N HIS A 821 16.00 -24.10 -3.33
CA HIS A 821 15.97 -24.12 -1.86
C HIS A 821 16.89 -23.07 -1.21
N LEU A 822 17.96 -22.64 -1.90
CA LEU A 822 18.90 -21.65 -1.37
C LEU A 822 18.34 -20.23 -1.32
N GLU A 823 17.25 -19.97 -2.03
CA GLU A 823 16.57 -18.66 -2.00
C GLU A 823 15.92 -18.37 -0.65
N ASN A 824 15.40 -19.40 0.01
CA ASN A 824 14.83 -19.26 1.36
C ASN A 824 15.78 -19.85 2.43
N ARG A 825 16.79 -19.07 2.79
CA ARG A 825 17.74 -19.46 3.84
C ARG A 825 17.09 -19.70 5.22
N TYR A 826 15.98 -19.01 5.48
CA TYR A 826 15.24 -19.17 6.73
C TYR A 826 14.60 -20.56 6.83
N MET A 827 14.14 -21.12 5.70
CA MET A 827 13.60 -22.47 5.66
C MET A 827 14.67 -23.52 5.97
N ILE A 828 15.89 -23.34 5.44
CA ILE A 828 17.01 -24.25 5.73
C ILE A 828 17.37 -24.21 7.22
N VAL A 829 17.42 -23.00 7.81
CA VAL A 829 17.70 -22.83 9.24
C VAL A 829 16.57 -23.42 10.09
N ALA A 830 15.30 -23.17 9.73
CA ALA A 830 14.13 -23.73 10.41
C ALA A 830 14.13 -25.25 10.40
N TRP A 831 14.44 -25.86 9.25
CA TRP A 831 14.54 -27.32 9.08
C TRP A 831 15.66 -27.91 9.93
N GLY A 832 16.87 -27.34 9.86
CA GLY A 832 18.01 -27.78 10.66
C GLY A 832 17.79 -27.61 12.19
N ALA A 833 17.22 -26.48 12.60
CA ALA A 833 16.87 -26.23 14.00
C ALA A 833 15.79 -27.19 14.48
N GLY A 834 14.72 -27.42 13.67
CA GLY A 834 13.66 -28.36 14.01
C GLY A 834 14.18 -29.79 14.22
N LEU A 835 15.06 -30.29 13.34
CA LEU A 835 15.71 -31.60 13.52
C LEU A 835 16.58 -31.64 14.77
N ALA A 836 17.37 -30.59 15.01
CA ALA A 836 18.20 -30.52 16.20
C ALA A 836 17.39 -30.55 17.50
N LEU A 837 16.25 -29.82 17.50
CA LEU A 837 15.32 -29.77 18.63
C LEU A 837 14.61 -31.12 18.83
N GLN A 838 14.25 -31.82 17.75
CA GLN A 838 13.69 -33.17 17.84
C GLN A 838 14.70 -34.16 18.42
N ALA A 839 15.96 -34.12 17.97
CA ALA A 839 17.04 -34.95 18.53
C ALA A 839 17.31 -34.61 20.00
N LEU A 840 17.24 -33.35 20.39
CA LEU A 840 17.43 -32.91 21.77
C LEU A 840 16.42 -33.58 22.72
N VAL A 841 15.15 -33.67 22.34
CA VAL A 841 14.08 -34.23 23.18
C VAL A 841 14.08 -35.75 23.20
N THR A 842 14.70 -36.42 22.21
CA THR A 842 14.72 -37.89 22.12
C THR A 842 16.05 -38.50 22.51
N GLU A 843 17.17 -37.76 22.57
CA GLU A 843 18.49 -38.30 22.84
C GLU A 843 19.12 -37.81 24.16
N ILE A 844 18.74 -36.63 24.65
CA ILE A 844 19.31 -36.06 25.87
C ILE A 844 18.55 -36.53 27.10
N PRO A 845 19.20 -37.23 28.06
CA PRO A 845 18.52 -37.87 29.22
C PRO A 845 17.64 -36.92 30.05
N TYR A 846 18.03 -35.66 30.22
CA TYR A 846 17.26 -34.66 30.94
C TYR A 846 15.91 -34.38 30.25
N PHE A 847 15.92 -34.19 28.95
CA PHE A 847 14.71 -33.92 28.16
C PHE A 847 13.86 -35.20 27.97
N ILE A 848 14.49 -36.37 27.86
CA ILE A 848 13.77 -37.65 27.84
C ILE A 848 12.93 -37.81 29.13
N GLY A 849 13.53 -37.51 30.29
CA GLY A 849 12.78 -37.53 31.54
C GLY A 849 11.69 -36.51 31.64
N LEU A 850 11.88 -35.31 31.08
CA LEU A 850 10.95 -34.23 31.12
C LEU A 850 9.75 -34.50 30.20
N PHE A 851 9.98 -34.95 28.96
CA PHE A 851 8.90 -35.17 27.95
C PHE A 851 8.35 -36.60 27.99
N GLY A 852 8.95 -37.50 28.79
CA GLY A 852 8.56 -38.91 28.85
C GLY A 852 8.76 -39.62 27.51
N THR A 853 9.79 -39.23 26.78
CA THR A 853 10.23 -39.87 25.53
C THR A 853 11.13 -41.05 25.79
N SER A 854 11.56 -41.74 24.76
CA SER A 854 12.47 -42.87 24.83
C SER A 854 13.62 -42.64 23.83
N ARG A 855 14.82 -43.05 24.18
CA ARG A 855 15.96 -42.97 23.28
C ARG A 855 15.74 -43.83 22.03
N LEU A 856 16.07 -43.30 20.87
CA LEU A 856 15.90 -43.96 19.59
C LEU A 856 17.20 -44.55 19.09
N SER A 857 17.16 -45.78 18.54
CA SER A 857 18.30 -46.40 17.83
C SER A 857 18.47 -45.79 16.45
N LEU A 858 19.66 -45.94 15.85
CA LEU A 858 19.95 -45.43 14.51
C LEU A 858 19.02 -46.04 13.44
N SER A 859 18.65 -47.32 13.59
CA SER A 859 17.70 -47.99 12.73
C SER A 859 16.28 -47.41 12.84
N GLU A 860 15.82 -47.04 14.06
CA GLU A 860 14.55 -46.38 14.27
C GLU A 860 14.55 -45.00 13.65
N TRP A 861 15.60 -44.19 13.84
CA TRP A 861 15.76 -42.92 13.15
C TRP A 861 15.64 -43.06 11.65
N GLY A 862 16.24 -44.11 11.05
CA GLY A 862 16.12 -44.37 9.60
C GLY A 862 14.70 -44.67 9.15
N VAL A 863 13.97 -45.54 9.86
CA VAL A 863 12.59 -45.92 9.55
C VAL A 863 11.64 -44.70 9.75
N LEU A 864 11.75 -43.98 10.89
CA LEU A 864 10.90 -42.84 11.20
C LEU A 864 11.21 -41.68 10.25
N GLY A 865 12.48 -41.47 9.87
CA GLY A 865 12.84 -40.48 8.86
C GLY A 865 12.24 -40.78 7.47
N ALA A 866 12.26 -42.07 7.06
CA ALA A 866 11.62 -42.47 5.81
C ALA A 866 10.11 -42.27 5.82
N LEU A 867 9.42 -42.59 6.92
CA LEU A 867 8.01 -42.32 7.11
C LEU A 867 7.70 -40.79 7.06
N SER A 868 8.55 -40.01 7.64
CA SER A 868 8.42 -38.56 7.68
C SER A 868 8.55 -37.90 6.28
N CYS A 869 9.13 -38.59 5.31
CA CYS A 869 9.22 -38.10 3.94
C CYS A 869 7.97 -38.38 3.08
N VAL A 870 7.00 -39.15 3.59
CA VAL A 870 5.76 -39.46 2.85
C VAL A 870 4.98 -38.22 2.40
N PRO A 871 4.83 -37.13 3.17
CA PRO A 871 4.17 -35.91 2.71
C PRO A 871 4.83 -35.32 1.45
N LEU A 872 6.13 -35.45 1.31
CA LEU A 872 6.85 -35.00 0.11
C LEU A 872 6.52 -35.85 -1.12
N VAL A 873 6.42 -37.17 -0.92
CA VAL A 873 6.02 -38.09 -2.00
C VAL A 873 4.60 -37.77 -2.48
N ILE A 874 3.69 -37.49 -1.51
CA ILE A 874 2.32 -37.06 -1.86
C ILE A 874 2.33 -35.74 -2.59
N HIS A 875 3.19 -34.79 -2.18
CA HIS A 875 3.35 -33.52 -2.88
C HIS A 875 3.73 -33.74 -4.36
N GLU A 876 4.74 -34.54 -4.61
CA GLU A 876 5.18 -34.84 -5.99
C GLU A 876 4.07 -35.53 -6.82
N LEU A 877 3.32 -36.44 -6.21
CA LEU A 877 2.19 -37.10 -6.88
C LEU A 877 1.06 -36.10 -7.22
N LEU A 878 0.76 -35.17 -6.33
CA LEU A 878 -0.24 -34.12 -6.57
C LEU A 878 0.20 -33.18 -7.71
N VAL A 879 1.43 -32.71 -7.70
CA VAL A 879 2.01 -31.88 -8.77
C VAL A 879 2.02 -32.62 -10.11
N LEU A 880 2.38 -33.90 -10.11
CA LEU A 880 2.35 -34.72 -11.32
C LEU A 880 0.94 -34.88 -11.86
N SER A 881 -0.03 -35.18 -10.99
CA SER A 881 -1.44 -35.34 -11.38
C SER A 881 -2.02 -34.06 -11.99
N GLU A 882 -1.72 -32.91 -11.40
CA GLU A 882 -2.18 -31.61 -11.90
C GLU A 882 -1.54 -31.25 -13.25
N THR A 883 -0.27 -31.59 -13.42
CA THR A 883 0.45 -31.41 -14.69
C THR A 883 -0.14 -32.26 -15.81
N LEU A 884 -0.50 -33.50 -15.50
CA LEU A 884 -1.14 -34.41 -16.44
C LEU A 884 -2.55 -33.95 -16.83
N LEU A 885 -3.34 -33.48 -15.85
CA LEU A 885 -4.67 -32.94 -16.11
C LEU A 885 -4.63 -31.66 -16.98
N LYS A 886 -3.67 -30.76 -16.72
CA LYS A 886 -3.47 -29.57 -17.56
C LYS A 886 -3.06 -29.92 -18.98
N LYS A 887 -2.24 -30.94 -19.18
CA LYS A 887 -1.87 -31.44 -20.56
C LYS A 887 -3.07 -32.07 -21.28
N ALA A 888 -3.85 -32.91 -20.60
CA ALA A 888 -5.04 -33.50 -21.16
C ALA A 888 -6.10 -32.47 -21.57
N GLY A 889 -6.33 -31.47 -20.73
CA GLY A 889 -7.24 -30.36 -21.04
C GLY A 889 -6.75 -29.44 -22.17
N ALA A 890 -5.43 -29.30 -22.34
CA ALA A 890 -4.86 -28.55 -23.47
C ALA A 890 -5.01 -29.32 -24.79
N GLU A 891 -4.80 -30.67 -24.78
CA GLU A 891 -5.01 -31.52 -25.94
C GLU A 891 -6.48 -31.56 -26.37
N GLU A 892 -7.44 -31.61 -25.44
CA GLU A 892 -8.88 -31.51 -25.74
C GLU A 892 -9.25 -30.14 -26.36
N SER A 893 -8.63 -29.06 -25.90
CA SER A 893 -8.89 -27.71 -26.47
C SER A 893 -8.29 -27.55 -27.88
N GLU A 894 -7.12 -28.13 -28.16
CA GLU A 894 -6.52 -28.12 -29.50
C GLU A 894 -7.30 -29.02 -30.50
N ASP A 895 -7.84 -30.13 -30.03
CA ASP A 895 -8.68 -30.99 -30.90
C ASP A 895 -10.06 -30.40 -31.15
N ALA A 896 -10.62 -29.63 -30.18
CA ALA A 896 -11.86 -28.89 -30.39
C ALA A 896 -11.67 -27.72 -31.38
N ASP A 897 -10.52 -27.04 -31.34
CA ASP A 897 -10.20 -25.95 -32.29
C ASP A 897 -9.91 -26.49 -33.70
N LYS A 898 -9.26 -27.65 -33.84
CA LYS A 898 -9.06 -28.33 -35.12
C LYS A 898 -10.38 -28.89 -35.69
N GLY A 899 -11.32 -29.29 -34.82
CA GLY A 899 -12.65 -29.74 -35.23
C GLY A 899 -13.55 -28.64 -35.78
N GLN A 900 -13.40 -27.41 -35.29
CA GLN A 900 -14.13 -26.24 -35.81
C GLN A 900 -13.51 -25.69 -37.10
N GLY A 901 -12.18 -25.76 -37.27
CA GLY A 901 -11.51 -25.35 -38.51
C GLY A 901 -11.86 -26.17 -39.76
N HIS A 902 -12.32 -27.41 -39.58
CA HIS A 902 -12.73 -28.27 -40.73
C HIS A 902 -14.20 -28.12 -41.13
N GLN A 903 -15.03 -27.40 -40.39
CA GLN A 903 -16.44 -27.12 -40.78
C GLN A 903 -16.61 -25.81 -41.55
N ASP A 904 -15.63 -24.90 -41.55
CA ASP A 904 -15.73 -23.61 -42.23
C ASP A 904 -15.12 -23.59 -43.67
N GLU A 905 -14.36 -24.59 -44.09
CA GLU A 905 -13.84 -24.68 -45.48
C GLU A 905 -14.83 -25.22 -46.50
N GLY A 906 -16.06 -25.58 -46.10
CA GLY A 906 -17.10 -26.16 -46.96
C GLY A 906 -18.15 -25.19 -47.53
N ARG A 907 -18.14 -23.89 -47.20
CA ARG A 907 -19.11 -22.95 -47.78
C ARG A 907 -18.50 -21.99 -48.82
N LYS A 908 -18.59 -22.36 -50.08
CA LYS A 908 -18.40 -21.45 -51.20
C LYS A 908 -19.54 -20.38 -51.21
N PRO A 909 -19.24 -19.12 -51.48
CA PRO A 909 -20.27 -18.10 -51.65
C PRO A 909 -20.91 -18.25 -53.04
N GLY A 910 -22.13 -18.70 -53.05
CA GLY A 910 -22.99 -18.78 -54.25
C GLY A 910 -24.34 -18.22 -53.95
N GLU A 911 -24.64 -17.12 -54.66
CA GLU A 911 -25.95 -16.62 -55.09
C GLU A 911 -27.15 -16.65 -54.13
N ALA A 912 -27.54 -15.49 -53.66
CA ALA A 912 -28.97 -15.17 -53.49
C ALA A 912 -29.22 -13.68 -53.79
N ALA A 913 -29.58 -13.42 -55.05
CA ALA A 913 -30.40 -12.26 -55.40
C ALA A 913 -31.87 -12.65 -55.17
N GLY A 914 -32.67 -11.72 -54.58
CA GLY A 914 -34.09 -11.69 -54.82
C GLY A 914 -34.99 -11.85 -53.60
N ALA A 915 -35.70 -10.77 -53.29
CA ALA A 915 -37.07 -10.66 -52.81
C ALA A 915 -37.31 -10.54 -51.25
N LEU A 916 -37.79 -9.38 -51.02
CA LEU A 916 -38.65 -8.82 -49.93
C LEU A 916 -38.02 -8.37 -48.67
#